data_450a7b61f220ecd68023a63817d26b37
#
_entry.id   450a7b61f220ecd68023a63817d26b37
#
_cell.length_a   1.000
_cell.length_b   1.000
_cell.length_c   1.000
_cell.angle_alpha   90.00
_cell.angle_beta   90.00
_cell.angle_gamma   90.00
#
_symmetry.space_group_name_H-M   'P 1'
#
loop_
_entity.id
_entity.type
_entity.pdbx_description
1 polymer ?
#
loop_
_entity_poly.entity_id
_entity_poly.type
_entity_poly.pdbx_seq_one_letter_code
_entity_poly.pdbx_strand_id
1 'polypeptide(L)'
;ITDVDPIKYGLLFERFLNPERVSPPDVDIDFEDRRRDEVIDYIRKTYGENSTAQIITFSKLKSRAVLKDTARVYGVEFEEVNRITKLIPNIPSDPITLAEAYEKVEDFKKAVSNPKWKEIVENGIKIENFTRGLSIHAAGIVITPGELTDFVPLAVVKDKVVTQFDKNILELLGILKIDILGLRTLSALSSAEKMIRQYYDPDFSIKNIPLDDKKTFELLQQGKTMGVFQLESPAMRKLLVRLKPNHINDIIAINALYRPGPIQSGMVDEYIDRKNGKSVDYDFEELKPILEETYGLIVYQEQVMLAAQILAGFTPGEADTLRKAIGKKKKELMDEMRDKFISGAKSRGYDERKIEELWEKIEKFARYSFNKSHSVAYAITSFWTAYIKAHYPLVFYASTLSSFRTSGQQKFFDNVPLFIHEMKEMGINIEAPDVNKSGVEFEIDVEKNSIIWGLGFIKSVGDATAEAIVEERNKRGPYRSLEDFIRRTKANKKTLEGLAKAGAFRSITNMSKKNLIDYINFGKQVSKGVSRGLFDVGMRNGENEDFKFNMMAEREALGFYISENPFYRFKALRDAQNLKKIGDIEEDEEVEIMGALTHFSKKKFKNGTKFALRLEDDSGYIDAIIFINEDPISFEKKLSENLVLYVKGRVQAVESEDEDDEEETYLEVKVDSPENIKTFEEFLSIKLSEKLDLERIWNKFLAEKNYTFNGARERDIKEEFVRFWIKEIAGEEFAVKVPYEWGLKVLKALSLEGARILEKNGDNLSILGARAIILKDLKLWNEFLRRVV
;
A
#
# COMPACT_ATOMS: atom_id res chain seq x y z
N ILE A 1 20.23 -23.37 9.47
CA ILE A 1 19.39 -23.02 8.34
C ILE A 1 19.46 -21.51 8.02
N THR A 2 19.99 -20.68 8.92
CA THR A 2 20.24 -19.26 8.70
C THR A 2 21.74 -18.98 8.73
N ASP A 3 22.20 -17.92 8.05
CA ASP A 3 23.59 -17.44 8.12
C ASP A 3 23.83 -16.61 9.41
N VAL A 4 22.98 -16.74 10.42
CA VAL A 4 23.10 -16.05 11.71
C VAL A 4 24.05 -16.86 12.61
N ASP A 5 25.14 -16.23 13.02
CA ASP A 5 26.05 -16.80 14.00
C ASP A 5 25.44 -16.72 15.41
N PRO A 6 25.03 -17.88 16.02
CA PRO A 6 24.38 -17.85 17.32
C PRO A 6 25.30 -17.41 18.45
N ILE A 7 26.63 -17.57 18.33
CA ILE A 7 27.61 -17.17 19.35
C ILE A 7 27.75 -15.64 19.32
N LYS A 8 27.89 -15.05 18.12
CA LYS A 8 28.01 -13.61 17.92
C LYS A 8 26.85 -12.83 18.52
N TYR A 9 25.62 -13.35 18.39
CA TYR A 9 24.42 -12.70 18.88
C TYR A 9 23.95 -13.22 20.27
N GLY A 10 24.70 -14.09 20.93
CA GLY A 10 24.34 -14.62 22.24
C GLY A 10 22.99 -15.36 22.25
N LEU A 11 22.73 -16.16 21.20
CA LEU A 11 21.49 -16.93 21.09
C LEU A 11 21.60 -18.21 21.88
N LEU A 12 20.58 -18.50 22.71
CA LEU A 12 20.58 -19.67 23.60
C LEU A 12 20.15 -20.92 22.82
N PHE A 13 21.03 -21.95 22.83
CA PHE A 13 20.73 -23.23 22.21
C PHE A 13 19.54 -23.94 22.85
N GLU A 14 19.40 -23.83 24.16
CA GLU A 14 18.34 -24.43 24.95
C GLU A 14 16.94 -23.92 24.60
N ARG A 15 16.86 -22.76 23.94
CA ARG A 15 15.64 -22.22 23.39
C ARG A 15 15.08 -23.10 22.25
N PHE A 16 15.96 -23.74 21.51
CA PHE A 16 15.64 -24.59 20.35
C PHE A 16 15.58 -26.08 20.70
N LEU A 17 16.63 -26.58 21.34
CA LEU A 17 16.77 -27.97 21.74
C LEU A 17 17.12 -28.05 23.23
N ASN A 18 16.28 -28.76 23.98
CA ASN A 18 16.43 -28.96 25.40
C ASN A 18 15.95 -30.37 25.73
N PRO A 19 16.73 -31.20 26.43
CA PRO A 19 16.35 -32.55 26.81
C PRO A 19 15.06 -32.66 27.61
N GLU A 20 14.72 -31.62 28.36
CA GLU A 20 13.49 -31.51 29.17
C GLU A 20 12.28 -31.02 28.34
N ARG A 21 12.45 -30.72 27.06
CA ARG A 21 11.38 -30.22 26.20
C ARG A 21 10.45 -31.35 25.78
N VAL A 22 9.21 -31.30 26.23
CA VAL A 22 8.15 -32.27 25.92
C VAL A 22 7.49 -32.02 24.56
N SER A 23 7.46 -30.75 24.10
CA SER A 23 6.81 -30.40 22.82
C SER A 23 7.77 -30.52 21.62
N PRO A 24 7.29 -30.96 20.43
CA PRO A 24 8.09 -31.00 19.22
C PRO A 24 8.61 -29.61 18.85
N PRO A 25 9.69 -29.51 18.05
CA PRO A 25 10.16 -28.25 17.52
C PRO A 25 9.16 -27.66 16.53
N ASP A 26 9.03 -26.35 16.51
CA ASP A 26 8.34 -25.61 15.45
C ASP A 26 9.36 -25.21 14.40
N VAL A 27 9.12 -25.55 13.14
CA VAL A 27 10.09 -25.37 12.04
C VAL A 27 9.45 -24.48 10.99
N ASP A 28 9.83 -23.21 11.01
CA ASP A 28 9.42 -22.20 10.03
C ASP A 28 10.63 -21.84 9.18
N ILE A 29 10.51 -21.93 7.84
CA ILE A 29 11.59 -21.62 6.92
C ILE A 29 11.09 -20.71 5.82
N ASP A 30 11.69 -19.51 5.71
CA ASP A 30 11.37 -18.53 4.67
C ASP A 30 12.17 -18.82 3.40
N PHE A 31 11.47 -18.87 2.28
CA PHE A 31 12.01 -19.02 0.94
C PHE A 31 11.59 -17.88 0.03
N GLU A 32 12.26 -17.71 -1.10
CA GLU A 32 11.76 -16.87 -2.19
C GLU A 32 10.34 -17.31 -2.56
N ASP A 33 9.36 -16.39 -2.47
CA ASP A 33 7.96 -16.73 -2.73
C ASP A 33 7.73 -17.28 -4.14
N ARG A 34 8.49 -16.80 -5.13
CA ARG A 34 8.44 -17.27 -6.53
C ARG A 34 8.92 -18.69 -6.72
N ARG A 35 9.79 -19.20 -5.84
CA ARG A 35 10.39 -20.53 -5.93
C ARG A 35 9.96 -21.48 -4.83
N ARG A 36 9.03 -21.05 -3.99
CA ARG A 36 8.52 -21.84 -2.87
C ARG A 36 7.96 -23.20 -3.30
N ASP A 37 7.20 -23.24 -4.39
CA ASP A 37 6.60 -24.47 -4.87
C ASP A 37 7.66 -25.47 -5.38
N GLU A 38 8.81 -25.00 -5.89
CA GLU A 38 9.96 -25.86 -6.22
C GLU A 38 10.50 -26.60 -4.98
N VAL A 39 10.52 -25.91 -3.82
CA VAL A 39 10.94 -26.51 -2.54
C VAL A 39 9.94 -27.57 -2.08
N ILE A 40 8.65 -27.30 -2.22
CA ILE A 40 7.59 -28.27 -1.92
C ILE A 40 7.72 -29.52 -2.80
N ASP A 41 7.96 -29.34 -4.09
CA ASP A 41 8.17 -30.45 -5.02
C ASP A 41 9.46 -31.20 -4.73
N TYR A 42 10.53 -30.51 -4.32
CA TYR A 42 11.77 -31.17 -3.87
C TYR A 42 11.53 -32.04 -2.63
N ILE A 43 10.81 -31.57 -1.64
CA ILE A 43 10.45 -32.31 -0.43
C ILE A 43 9.66 -33.57 -0.82
N ARG A 44 8.64 -33.45 -1.68
CA ARG A 44 7.85 -34.57 -2.16
C ARG A 44 8.69 -35.64 -2.87
N LYS A 45 9.59 -35.20 -3.75
CA LYS A 45 10.49 -36.13 -4.49
C LYS A 45 11.50 -36.81 -3.57
N THR A 46 12.00 -36.11 -2.56
CA THR A 46 13.04 -36.62 -1.66
C THR A 46 12.49 -37.58 -0.63
N TYR A 47 11.34 -37.30 -0.04
CA TYR A 47 10.74 -38.07 1.04
C TYR A 47 9.62 -39.02 0.57
N GLY A 48 9.17 -38.89 -0.66
CA GLY A 48 8.11 -39.71 -1.26
C GLY A 48 6.77 -39.01 -1.32
N GLU A 49 6.07 -39.12 -2.45
CA GLU A 49 4.76 -38.53 -2.66
C GLU A 49 3.69 -39.06 -1.68
N ASN A 50 3.81 -40.36 -1.31
CA ASN A 50 2.90 -41.01 -0.38
C ASN A 50 3.23 -40.70 1.10
N SER A 51 4.42 -40.15 1.37
CA SER A 51 4.89 -39.83 2.71
C SER A 51 4.79 -38.34 3.05
N THR A 52 4.31 -37.52 2.12
CA THR A 52 4.23 -36.05 2.28
C THR A 52 2.86 -35.51 1.88
N ALA A 53 2.31 -34.57 2.67
CA ALA A 53 1.10 -33.85 2.31
C ALA A 53 1.10 -32.42 2.88
N GLN A 54 0.30 -31.55 2.24
CA GLN A 54 -0.04 -30.26 2.85
C GLN A 54 -1.11 -30.47 3.95
N ILE A 55 -1.19 -29.52 4.87
CA ILE A 55 -2.13 -29.58 6.00
C ILE A 55 -3.45 -28.93 5.59
N ILE A 56 -4.58 -29.53 5.97
CA ILE A 56 -5.90 -28.91 5.83
C ILE A 56 -6.07 -27.80 6.85
N THR A 57 -6.86 -26.79 6.48
CA THR A 57 -7.38 -25.79 7.43
C THR A 57 -8.90 -25.70 7.38
N PHE A 58 -9.51 -25.49 8.54
CA PHE A 58 -10.94 -25.34 8.70
C PHE A 58 -11.25 -23.87 8.99
N SER A 59 -11.85 -23.18 8.03
CA SER A 59 -12.35 -21.83 8.27
C SER A 59 -13.56 -21.90 9.19
N LYS A 60 -13.46 -21.31 10.38
CA LYS A 60 -14.54 -21.29 11.38
C LYS A 60 -15.31 -19.98 11.36
N LEU A 61 -16.60 -20.06 11.64
CA LEU A 61 -17.44 -18.89 11.85
C LEU A 61 -17.06 -18.22 13.17
N LYS A 62 -16.32 -17.11 13.10
CA LYS A 62 -16.00 -16.27 14.26
C LYS A 62 -17.10 -15.22 14.50
N SER A 63 -17.10 -14.56 15.67
CA SER A 63 -18.15 -13.65 16.15
C SER A 63 -18.66 -12.66 15.10
N ARG A 64 -17.77 -11.90 14.43
CA ARG A 64 -18.17 -10.96 13.38
C ARG A 64 -18.68 -11.66 12.12
N ALA A 65 -18.03 -12.75 11.73
CA ALA A 65 -18.39 -13.50 10.53
C ALA A 65 -19.74 -14.22 10.68
N VAL A 66 -19.95 -14.87 11.82
CA VAL A 66 -21.21 -15.58 12.10
C VAL A 66 -22.38 -14.61 12.16
N LEU A 67 -22.20 -13.44 12.79
CA LEU A 67 -23.25 -12.43 12.83
C LEU A 67 -23.59 -11.90 11.45
N LYS A 68 -22.58 -11.64 10.58
CA LYS A 68 -22.80 -11.24 9.17
C LYS A 68 -23.54 -12.30 8.37
N ASP A 69 -23.14 -13.56 8.49
CA ASP A 69 -23.75 -14.64 7.71
C ASP A 69 -25.18 -14.91 8.19
N THR A 70 -25.43 -14.93 9.50
CA THR A 70 -26.79 -15.10 10.06
C THR A 70 -27.69 -13.93 9.67
N ALA A 71 -27.25 -12.69 9.86
CA ALA A 71 -28.04 -11.51 9.50
C ALA A 71 -28.40 -11.47 7.99
N ARG A 72 -27.48 -11.92 7.12
CA ARG A 72 -27.74 -12.05 5.69
C ARG A 72 -28.87 -13.03 5.38
N VAL A 73 -28.94 -14.16 6.08
CA VAL A 73 -30.03 -15.15 5.94
C VAL A 73 -31.36 -14.54 6.35
N TYR A 74 -31.38 -13.68 7.37
CA TYR A 74 -32.55 -12.93 7.81
C TYR A 74 -32.91 -11.73 6.93
N GLY A 75 -32.16 -11.50 5.83
CA GLY A 75 -32.41 -10.39 4.90
C GLY A 75 -32.15 -9.01 5.50
N VAL A 76 -31.21 -8.90 6.43
CA VAL A 76 -30.79 -7.61 6.99
C VAL A 76 -29.83 -6.92 5.98
N GLU A 77 -30.01 -5.61 5.84
CA GLU A 77 -29.18 -4.80 4.94
C GLU A 77 -27.70 -4.83 5.35
N PHE A 78 -26.83 -4.96 4.36
CA PHE A 78 -25.39 -5.12 4.58
C PHE A 78 -24.76 -4.00 5.42
N GLU A 79 -25.19 -2.76 5.23
CA GLU A 79 -24.69 -1.61 6.01
C GLU A 79 -25.11 -1.67 7.47
N GLU A 80 -26.35 -2.04 7.73
CA GLU A 80 -26.82 -2.23 9.09
C GLU A 80 -26.02 -3.33 9.78
N VAL A 81 -25.78 -4.45 9.07
CA VAL A 81 -24.96 -5.55 9.57
C VAL A 81 -23.54 -5.10 9.87
N ASN A 82 -22.91 -4.36 8.95
CA ASN A 82 -21.54 -3.86 9.16
C ASN A 82 -21.43 -2.87 10.30
N ARG A 83 -22.39 -1.95 10.43
CA ARG A 83 -22.46 -1.01 11.56
C ARG A 83 -22.52 -1.74 12.89
N ILE A 84 -23.37 -2.76 12.99
CA ILE A 84 -23.55 -3.53 14.23
C ILE A 84 -22.34 -4.43 14.50
N THR A 85 -21.79 -5.09 13.47
CA THR A 85 -20.60 -5.94 13.66
C THR A 85 -19.35 -5.16 14.04
N LYS A 86 -19.21 -3.88 13.65
CA LYS A 86 -18.11 -3.02 14.11
C LYS A 86 -18.12 -2.75 15.61
N LEU A 87 -19.27 -2.86 16.27
CA LEU A 87 -19.39 -2.73 17.73
C LEU A 87 -18.77 -3.91 18.48
N ILE A 88 -18.55 -5.05 17.83
CA ILE A 88 -17.87 -6.18 18.43
C ILE A 88 -16.36 -5.92 18.38
N PRO A 89 -15.63 -5.89 19.51
CA PRO A 89 -14.18 -5.73 19.51
C PRO A 89 -13.48 -6.78 18.64
N ASN A 90 -12.46 -6.37 17.90
CA ASN A 90 -11.63 -7.26 17.09
C ASN A 90 -10.18 -7.16 17.57
N ILE A 91 -9.91 -7.81 18.68
CA ILE A 91 -8.57 -7.87 19.24
C ILE A 91 -7.99 -9.24 18.89
N PRO A 92 -7.05 -9.36 17.95
CA PRO A 92 -6.51 -10.66 17.52
C PRO A 92 -5.89 -11.48 18.65
N SER A 93 -5.27 -10.81 19.63
CA SER A 93 -4.67 -11.44 20.81
C SER A 93 -5.68 -11.89 21.85
N ASP A 94 -6.92 -11.38 21.79
CA ASP A 94 -8.00 -11.69 22.76
C ASP A 94 -9.37 -11.68 22.04
N PRO A 95 -9.61 -12.66 21.15
CA PRO A 95 -10.82 -12.71 20.33
C PRO A 95 -12.05 -13.00 21.21
N ILE A 96 -13.02 -12.08 21.18
CA ILE A 96 -14.27 -12.19 21.90
C ILE A 96 -15.29 -13.05 21.13
N THR A 97 -15.99 -13.96 21.83
CA THR A 97 -17.11 -14.70 21.23
C THR A 97 -18.34 -13.81 21.06
N LEU A 98 -19.29 -14.22 20.19
CA LEU A 98 -20.53 -13.49 19.98
C LEU A 98 -21.38 -13.45 21.28
N ALA A 99 -21.36 -14.53 22.09
CA ALA A 99 -22.01 -14.59 23.40
C ALA A 99 -21.37 -13.57 24.35
N GLU A 100 -20.05 -13.56 24.46
CA GLU A 100 -19.34 -12.59 25.32
C GLU A 100 -19.55 -11.15 24.88
N ALA A 101 -19.56 -10.89 23.55
CA ALA A 101 -19.86 -9.57 23.03
C ALA A 101 -21.28 -9.12 23.41
N TYR A 102 -22.25 -10.01 23.33
CA TYR A 102 -23.62 -9.72 23.77
C TYR A 102 -23.74 -9.44 25.26
N GLU A 103 -22.95 -10.12 26.11
CA GLU A 103 -22.94 -9.89 27.53
C GLU A 103 -22.18 -8.65 27.97
N LYS A 104 -20.98 -8.42 27.41
CA LYS A 104 -19.97 -7.46 27.91
C LYS A 104 -19.98 -6.11 27.18
N VAL A 105 -20.46 -6.05 25.91
CA VAL A 105 -20.38 -4.83 25.09
C VAL A 105 -21.75 -4.13 25.09
N GLU A 106 -21.90 -3.10 25.93
CA GLU A 106 -23.17 -2.38 26.11
C GLU A 106 -23.73 -1.78 24.81
N ASP A 107 -22.88 -1.20 23.96
CA ASP A 107 -23.33 -0.60 22.70
C ASP A 107 -23.80 -1.65 21.70
N PHE A 108 -23.12 -2.80 21.63
CA PHE A 108 -23.58 -3.93 20.84
C PHE A 108 -24.92 -4.46 21.34
N LYS A 109 -25.06 -4.65 22.66
CA LYS A 109 -26.29 -5.11 23.32
C LYS A 109 -27.48 -4.19 23.04
N LYS A 110 -27.26 -2.86 23.10
CA LYS A 110 -28.28 -1.87 22.76
C LYS A 110 -28.65 -1.94 21.26
N ALA A 111 -27.66 -2.03 20.37
CA ALA A 111 -27.90 -2.09 18.92
C ALA A 111 -28.69 -3.32 18.49
N VAL A 112 -28.54 -4.46 19.16
CA VAL A 112 -29.25 -5.72 18.86
C VAL A 112 -30.45 -5.96 19.76
N SER A 113 -30.98 -4.95 20.44
CA SER A 113 -32.05 -5.10 21.45
C SER A 113 -33.43 -5.44 20.85
N ASN A 114 -33.67 -5.17 19.57
CA ASN A 114 -34.97 -5.48 18.95
C ASN A 114 -35.15 -7.02 18.71
N PRO A 115 -36.39 -7.51 18.62
CA PRO A 115 -36.66 -8.95 18.54
C PRO A 115 -35.97 -9.66 17.38
N LYS A 116 -35.88 -9.02 16.21
CA LYS A 116 -35.22 -9.58 15.01
C LYS A 116 -33.73 -9.79 15.24
N TRP A 117 -33.05 -8.78 15.79
CA TRP A 117 -31.63 -8.87 16.06
C TRP A 117 -31.31 -9.83 17.22
N LYS A 118 -32.17 -9.92 18.24
CA LYS A 118 -32.01 -10.93 19.30
C LYS A 118 -32.03 -12.34 18.74
N GLU A 119 -32.98 -12.66 17.88
CA GLU A 119 -33.06 -13.96 17.23
C GLU A 119 -31.83 -14.25 16.32
N ILE A 120 -31.34 -13.23 15.58
CA ILE A 120 -30.11 -13.33 14.79
C ILE A 120 -28.92 -13.66 15.65
N VAL A 121 -28.74 -12.94 16.77
CA VAL A 121 -27.63 -13.16 17.70
C VAL A 121 -27.72 -14.55 18.35
N GLU A 122 -28.89 -14.95 18.84
CA GLU A 122 -29.12 -16.27 19.44
C GLU A 122 -28.79 -17.41 18.47
N ASN A 123 -29.21 -17.29 17.21
CA ASN A 123 -28.89 -18.28 16.20
C ASN A 123 -27.42 -18.21 15.77
N GLY A 124 -26.83 -17.01 15.74
CA GLY A 124 -25.40 -16.83 15.51
C GLY A 124 -24.56 -17.56 16.57
N ILE A 125 -24.92 -17.40 17.88
CA ILE A 125 -24.25 -18.08 19.01
C ILE A 125 -24.28 -19.61 18.85
N LYS A 126 -25.40 -20.17 18.39
CA LYS A 126 -25.54 -21.61 18.19
C LYS A 126 -24.62 -22.20 17.15
N ILE A 127 -24.27 -21.43 16.13
CA ILE A 127 -23.44 -21.88 15.01
C ILE A 127 -22.03 -21.27 15.04
N GLU A 128 -21.72 -20.42 16.02
CA GLU A 128 -20.38 -19.89 16.20
C GLU A 128 -19.36 -21.03 16.36
N ASN A 129 -18.16 -20.86 15.80
CA ASN A 129 -17.10 -21.85 15.74
C ASN A 129 -17.39 -23.10 14.88
N PHE A 130 -18.55 -23.21 14.21
CA PHE A 130 -18.75 -24.26 13.22
C PHE A 130 -17.85 -24.04 12.02
N THR A 131 -17.44 -25.12 11.38
CA THR A 131 -16.63 -25.08 10.15
C THR A 131 -17.48 -24.56 9.00
N ARG A 132 -17.01 -23.46 8.40
CA ARG A 132 -17.64 -22.83 7.23
C ARG A 132 -17.12 -23.40 5.90
N GLY A 133 -15.84 -23.74 5.88
CA GLY A 133 -15.18 -24.21 4.67
C GLY A 133 -13.84 -24.89 4.92
N LEU A 134 -13.35 -25.57 3.89
CA LEU A 134 -12.06 -26.23 3.87
C LEU A 134 -11.10 -25.43 3.00
N SER A 135 -9.88 -25.28 3.47
CA SER A 135 -8.78 -24.73 2.68
C SER A 135 -7.47 -25.47 2.99
N ILE A 136 -6.42 -25.07 2.30
CA ILE A 136 -5.08 -25.64 2.48
C ILE A 136 -4.28 -24.67 3.34
N HIS A 137 -3.55 -25.18 4.34
CA HIS A 137 -2.62 -24.37 5.13
C HIS A 137 -1.60 -23.70 4.19
N ALA A 138 -1.42 -22.39 4.37
CA ALA A 138 -0.59 -21.60 3.45
C ALA A 138 0.85 -22.14 3.33
N ALA A 139 1.43 -22.65 4.43
CA ALA A 139 2.83 -23.05 4.50
C ALA A 139 3.06 -24.51 4.93
N GLY A 140 2.16 -25.09 5.74
CA GLY A 140 2.39 -26.34 6.46
C GLY A 140 2.46 -27.58 5.59
N ILE A 141 3.56 -28.33 5.75
CA ILE A 141 3.78 -29.66 5.17
C ILE A 141 4.07 -30.63 6.30
N VAL A 142 3.57 -31.85 6.17
CA VAL A 142 3.94 -32.98 7.01
C VAL A 142 4.74 -33.99 6.22
N ILE A 143 5.66 -34.68 6.93
CA ILE A 143 6.50 -35.75 6.42
C ILE A 143 6.40 -36.91 7.41
N THR A 144 6.13 -38.11 6.93
CA THR A 144 6.06 -39.34 7.75
C THR A 144 7.15 -40.36 7.33
N PRO A 145 7.58 -41.23 8.24
CA PRO A 145 8.60 -42.25 7.93
C PRO A 145 8.09 -43.39 7.01
N GLY A 146 6.79 -43.40 6.70
CA GLY A 146 6.13 -44.39 5.84
C GLY A 146 4.98 -43.74 5.09
N GLU A 147 4.03 -44.54 4.61
CA GLU A 147 2.85 -43.97 3.95
C GLU A 147 1.99 -43.13 4.91
N LEU A 148 1.60 -41.97 4.48
CA LEU A 148 0.76 -41.04 5.27
C LEU A 148 -0.54 -41.69 5.74
N THR A 149 -1.12 -42.57 4.91
CA THR A 149 -2.37 -43.28 5.21
C THR A 149 -2.28 -44.22 6.42
N ASP A 150 -1.07 -44.61 6.82
CA ASP A 150 -0.84 -45.39 8.02
C ASP A 150 -0.94 -44.53 9.29
N PHE A 151 -0.82 -43.23 9.15
CA PHE A 151 -0.79 -42.28 10.25
C PHE A 151 -2.03 -41.42 10.31
N VAL A 152 -2.52 -40.91 9.15
CA VAL A 152 -3.64 -39.95 9.07
C VAL A 152 -4.48 -40.19 7.81
N PRO A 153 -5.79 -39.96 7.87
CA PRO A 153 -6.64 -39.94 6.70
C PRO A 153 -6.30 -38.77 5.79
N LEU A 154 -6.45 -38.93 4.48
CA LEU A 154 -6.18 -37.92 3.48
C LEU A 154 -7.46 -37.44 2.81
N ALA A 155 -7.42 -36.21 2.29
CA ALA A 155 -8.46 -35.59 1.47
C ALA A 155 -7.86 -34.87 0.26
N VAL A 156 -8.71 -34.50 -0.69
CA VAL A 156 -8.33 -33.65 -1.82
C VAL A 156 -9.06 -32.31 -1.70
N VAL A 157 -8.29 -31.23 -1.67
CA VAL A 157 -8.81 -29.85 -1.65
C VAL A 157 -8.12 -29.07 -2.77
N LYS A 158 -8.90 -28.50 -3.70
CA LYS A 158 -8.37 -27.77 -4.87
C LYS A 158 -7.29 -28.58 -5.63
N ASP A 159 -7.60 -29.84 -5.94
CA ASP A 159 -6.73 -30.78 -6.65
C ASP A 159 -5.37 -31.12 -5.97
N LYS A 160 -5.20 -30.74 -4.71
CA LYS A 160 -4.03 -31.10 -3.90
C LYS A 160 -4.39 -32.09 -2.81
N VAL A 161 -3.50 -33.06 -2.57
CA VAL A 161 -3.63 -34.02 -1.45
C VAL A 161 -3.26 -33.30 -0.16
N VAL A 162 -4.16 -33.40 0.83
CA VAL A 162 -4.01 -32.79 2.16
C VAL A 162 -4.35 -33.82 3.25
N THR A 163 -3.85 -33.58 4.47
CA THR A 163 -4.29 -34.32 5.64
C THR A 163 -5.75 -33.98 5.95
N GLN A 164 -6.56 -34.90 6.49
CA GLN A 164 -7.91 -34.59 7.00
C GLN A 164 -7.88 -33.99 8.41
N PHE A 165 -6.75 -34.05 9.10
CA PHE A 165 -6.54 -33.47 10.43
C PHE A 165 -5.82 -32.12 10.31
N ASP A 166 -6.25 -31.17 11.11
CA ASP A 166 -5.60 -29.87 11.24
C ASP A 166 -4.28 -29.97 12.05
N LYS A 167 -3.54 -28.87 12.07
CA LYS A 167 -2.23 -28.79 12.72
C LYS A 167 -2.25 -29.24 14.20
N ASN A 168 -3.33 -28.99 14.94
CA ASN A 168 -3.41 -29.29 16.37
C ASN A 168 -3.54 -30.81 16.59
N ILE A 169 -4.35 -31.48 15.78
CA ILE A 169 -4.51 -32.94 15.83
C ILE A 169 -3.23 -33.65 15.38
N LEU A 170 -2.57 -33.12 14.32
CA LEU A 170 -1.30 -33.68 13.86
C LEU A 170 -0.20 -33.59 14.93
N GLU A 171 -0.13 -32.48 15.66
CA GLU A 171 0.79 -32.32 16.80
C GLU A 171 0.50 -33.33 17.92
N LEU A 172 -0.78 -33.58 18.25
CA LEU A 172 -1.18 -34.61 19.22
C LEU A 172 -0.79 -36.02 18.79
N LEU A 173 -0.78 -36.31 17.49
CA LEU A 173 -0.31 -37.57 16.91
C LEU A 173 1.21 -37.67 16.80
N GLY A 174 1.95 -36.61 17.20
CA GLY A 174 3.40 -36.58 17.12
C GLY A 174 3.94 -36.37 15.71
N ILE A 175 3.10 -35.93 14.76
CA ILE A 175 3.52 -35.64 13.40
C ILE A 175 4.08 -34.25 13.32
N LEU A 176 5.33 -34.12 12.88
CA LEU A 176 6.03 -32.85 12.77
C LEU A 176 5.48 -32.04 11.59
N LYS A 177 5.07 -30.81 11.88
CA LYS A 177 4.75 -29.80 10.88
C LYS A 177 6.01 -29.01 10.52
N ILE A 178 6.23 -28.81 9.24
CA ILE A 178 7.27 -27.94 8.70
C ILE A 178 6.58 -26.86 7.88
N ASP A 179 6.79 -25.59 8.23
CA ASP A 179 6.23 -24.47 7.48
C ASP A 179 7.23 -23.98 6.43
N ILE A 180 6.84 -24.12 5.16
CA ILE A 180 7.57 -23.60 4.01
C ILE A 180 6.92 -22.30 3.62
N LEU A 181 7.44 -21.20 4.18
CA LEU A 181 6.92 -19.86 3.99
C LEU A 181 7.46 -19.23 2.71
N GLY A 182 6.66 -18.46 2.02
CA GLY A 182 7.10 -17.65 0.88
C GLY A 182 7.24 -16.20 1.31
N LEU A 183 8.44 -15.63 1.20
CA LEU A 183 8.72 -14.24 1.54
C LEU A 183 9.10 -13.46 0.28
N ARG A 184 8.25 -12.51 -0.11
CA ARG A 184 8.44 -11.64 -1.30
C ARG A 184 9.78 -10.89 -1.27
N THR A 185 10.19 -10.42 -0.11
CA THR A 185 11.44 -9.70 0.07
C THR A 185 12.66 -10.55 -0.33
N LEU A 186 12.63 -11.86 -0.09
CA LEU A 186 13.72 -12.73 -0.52
C LEU A 186 13.81 -12.83 -2.04
N SER A 187 12.68 -12.84 -2.75
CA SER A 187 12.66 -12.77 -4.23
C SER A 187 13.21 -11.43 -4.72
N ALA A 188 12.86 -10.31 -4.06
CA ALA A 188 13.40 -9.00 -4.38
C ALA A 188 14.93 -8.96 -4.16
N LEU A 189 15.42 -9.48 -3.04
CA LEU A 189 16.86 -9.57 -2.73
C LEU A 189 17.62 -10.43 -3.75
N SER A 190 17.07 -11.60 -4.09
CA SER A 190 17.67 -12.48 -5.11
C SER A 190 17.74 -11.82 -6.48
N SER A 191 16.69 -11.11 -6.89
CA SER A 191 16.68 -10.33 -8.13
C SER A 191 17.67 -9.16 -8.08
N ALA A 192 17.75 -8.48 -6.93
CA ALA A 192 18.69 -7.39 -6.72
C ALA A 192 20.16 -7.87 -6.82
N GLU A 193 20.49 -9.00 -6.18
CA GLU A 193 21.84 -9.58 -6.27
C GLU A 193 22.23 -9.88 -7.72
N LYS A 194 21.32 -10.45 -8.51
CA LYS A 194 21.55 -10.73 -9.93
C LYS A 194 21.78 -9.42 -10.73
N MET A 195 20.97 -8.38 -10.48
CA MET A 195 21.13 -7.09 -11.16
C MET A 195 22.44 -6.40 -10.75
N ILE A 196 22.82 -6.44 -9.46
CA ILE A 196 24.08 -5.84 -9.02
C ILE A 196 25.26 -6.56 -9.69
N ARG A 197 25.26 -7.88 -9.76
CA ARG A 197 26.28 -8.66 -10.46
C ARG A 197 26.37 -8.32 -11.93
N GLN A 198 25.25 -8.06 -12.57
CA GLN A 198 25.18 -7.75 -14.00
C GLN A 198 25.65 -6.34 -14.34
N TYR A 199 25.30 -5.35 -13.51
CA TYR A 199 25.46 -3.93 -13.87
C TYR A 199 26.54 -3.19 -13.07
N TYR A 200 26.97 -3.71 -11.91
CA TYR A 200 27.87 -2.98 -11.00
C TYR A 200 29.09 -3.79 -10.56
N ASP A 201 28.86 -4.95 -9.94
CA ASP A 201 29.92 -5.78 -9.33
C ASP A 201 29.64 -7.27 -9.52
N PRO A 202 30.36 -7.94 -10.44
CA PRO A 202 30.16 -9.38 -10.72
C PRO A 202 30.35 -10.30 -9.50
N ASP A 203 31.16 -9.88 -8.53
CA ASP A 203 31.50 -10.67 -7.34
C ASP A 203 30.59 -10.34 -6.12
N PHE A 204 29.62 -9.46 -6.28
CA PHE A 204 28.72 -9.04 -5.20
C PHE A 204 27.96 -10.23 -4.62
N SER A 205 27.89 -10.31 -3.30
CA SER A 205 27.01 -11.21 -2.58
C SER A 205 26.36 -10.52 -1.40
N ILE A 206 25.04 -10.68 -1.27
CA ILE A 206 24.26 -10.15 -0.16
C ILE A 206 24.81 -10.62 1.19
N LYS A 207 25.33 -11.85 1.26
CA LYS A 207 25.93 -12.43 2.47
C LYS A 207 27.19 -11.71 2.95
N ASN A 208 27.85 -10.98 2.06
CA ASN A 208 29.06 -10.21 2.35
C ASN A 208 28.79 -8.77 2.75
N ILE A 209 27.54 -8.34 2.85
CA ILE A 209 27.16 -6.98 3.24
C ILE A 209 27.62 -6.73 4.69
N PRO A 210 28.45 -5.69 4.94
CA PRO A 210 28.87 -5.33 6.29
C PRO A 210 27.69 -4.74 7.07
N LEU A 211 27.43 -5.24 8.29
CA LEU A 211 26.29 -4.85 9.12
C LEU A 211 26.55 -3.56 9.94
N ASP A 212 27.64 -2.85 9.66
CA ASP A 212 28.07 -1.59 10.27
C ASP A 212 28.20 -0.44 9.25
N ASP A 213 27.61 -0.61 8.05
CA ASP A 213 27.69 0.37 6.98
C ASP A 213 26.98 1.69 7.34
N LYS A 214 27.76 2.77 7.38
CA LYS A 214 27.29 4.10 7.80
C LYS A 214 26.21 4.68 6.89
N LYS A 215 26.36 4.51 5.56
CA LYS A 215 25.41 5.04 4.58
C LYS A 215 24.04 4.40 4.73
N THR A 216 24.01 3.12 5.07
CA THR A 216 22.78 2.39 5.38
C THR A 216 22.11 2.96 6.64
N PHE A 217 22.88 3.18 7.71
CA PHE A 217 22.31 3.79 8.92
C PHE A 217 21.84 5.24 8.70
N GLU A 218 22.52 6.04 7.88
CA GLU A 218 22.06 7.37 7.51
C GLU A 218 20.70 7.35 6.81
N LEU A 219 20.49 6.40 5.90
CA LEU A 219 19.19 6.19 5.25
C LEU A 219 18.10 5.83 6.26
N LEU A 220 18.40 4.92 7.19
CA LEU A 220 17.47 4.51 8.26
C LEU A 220 17.12 5.67 9.19
N GLN A 221 18.10 6.48 9.60
CA GLN A 221 17.91 7.67 10.44
C GLN A 221 17.06 8.76 9.78
N GLN A 222 17.08 8.84 8.44
CA GLN A 222 16.23 9.76 7.68
C GLN A 222 14.79 9.24 7.50
N GLY A 223 14.49 8.02 7.93
CA GLY A 223 13.18 7.38 7.72
C GLY A 223 12.85 7.12 6.25
N LYS A 224 13.84 7.10 5.34
CA LYS A 224 13.67 6.80 3.91
C LYS A 224 13.61 5.29 3.67
N THR A 225 12.67 4.63 4.35
CA THR A 225 12.64 3.16 4.44
C THR A 225 11.44 2.52 3.74
N MET A 226 10.78 3.22 2.83
CA MET A 226 9.75 2.60 1.99
C MET A 226 10.32 1.41 1.21
N GLY A 227 9.62 0.26 1.27
CA GLY A 227 10.07 -0.99 0.68
C GLY A 227 11.22 -1.68 1.41
N VAL A 228 11.74 -1.11 2.50
CA VAL A 228 12.72 -1.78 3.35
C VAL A 228 12.00 -2.74 4.29
N PHE A 229 12.35 -4.01 4.21
CA PHE A 229 11.70 -5.09 4.95
C PHE A 229 11.48 -4.75 6.43
N GLN A 230 10.26 -4.93 6.92
CA GLN A 230 9.80 -4.63 8.30
C GLN A 230 9.93 -3.16 8.75
N LEU A 231 10.51 -2.26 7.94
CA LEU A 231 10.80 -0.89 8.34
C LEU A 231 10.05 0.16 7.49
N GLU A 232 9.04 -0.25 6.73
CA GLU A 232 8.40 0.58 5.70
C GLU A 232 7.18 1.36 6.18
N SER A 233 6.50 0.92 7.27
CA SER A 233 5.26 1.57 7.70
C SER A 233 5.48 3.02 8.13
N PRO A 234 4.51 3.94 7.92
CA PRO A 234 4.67 5.36 8.26
C PRO A 234 5.03 5.59 9.74
N ALA A 235 4.44 4.81 10.65
CA ALA A 235 4.74 4.93 12.07
C ALA A 235 6.14 4.40 12.41
N MET A 236 6.59 3.29 11.78
CA MET A 236 7.96 2.78 11.91
C MET A 236 8.97 3.80 11.36
N ARG A 237 8.70 4.44 10.24
CA ARG A 237 9.57 5.48 9.67
C ARG A 237 9.76 6.65 10.63
N LYS A 238 8.68 7.14 11.25
CA LYS A 238 8.75 8.18 12.30
C LYS A 238 9.56 7.70 13.52
N LEU A 239 9.40 6.44 13.87
CA LEU A 239 10.11 5.83 14.99
C LEU A 239 11.63 5.74 14.72
N LEU A 240 12.03 5.34 13.52
CA LEU A 240 13.46 5.30 13.13
C LEU A 240 14.14 6.67 13.18
N VAL A 241 13.43 7.74 12.79
CA VAL A 241 13.94 9.11 12.89
C VAL A 241 14.19 9.51 14.35
N ARG A 242 13.33 9.09 15.29
CA ARG A 242 13.48 9.32 16.74
C ARG A 242 14.58 8.43 17.34
N LEU A 243 14.62 7.15 16.94
CA LEU A 243 15.57 6.15 17.43
C LEU A 243 17.01 6.46 17.02
N LYS A 244 17.23 7.01 15.82
CA LYS A 244 18.55 7.27 15.21
C LYS A 244 19.45 6.04 15.26
N PRO A 245 19.05 4.91 14.63
CA PRO A 245 19.82 3.67 14.70
C PRO A 245 21.22 3.87 14.14
N ASN A 246 22.23 3.32 14.83
CA ASN A 246 23.64 3.38 14.43
C ASN A 246 24.38 2.06 14.61
N HIS A 247 23.67 1.04 15.08
CA HIS A 247 24.17 -0.32 15.24
C HIS A 247 23.07 -1.32 14.90
N ILE A 248 23.46 -2.52 14.42
CA ILE A 248 22.47 -3.56 14.04
C ILE A 248 21.57 -3.97 15.23
N ASN A 249 22.07 -3.89 16.46
CA ASN A 249 21.29 -4.20 17.66
C ASN A 249 20.06 -3.27 17.82
N ASP A 250 20.14 -2.04 17.33
CA ASP A 250 18.99 -1.12 17.34
C ASP A 250 17.86 -1.65 16.45
N ILE A 251 18.22 -2.20 15.28
CA ILE A 251 17.25 -2.79 14.35
C ILE A 251 16.69 -4.09 14.92
N ILE A 252 17.53 -4.91 15.57
CA ILE A 252 17.09 -6.13 16.26
C ILE A 252 16.10 -5.77 17.37
N ALA A 253 16.41 -4.75 18.18
CA ALA A 253 15.53 -4.33 19.26
C ALA A 253 14.21 -3.74 18.77
N ILE A 254 14.24 -2.88 17.74
CA ILE A 254 13.01 -2.24 17.26
C ILE A 254 12.06 -3.24 16.59
N ASN A 255 12.57 -4.25 15.88
CA ASN A 255 11.77 -5.34 15.34
C ASN A 255 11.07 -6.16 16.46
N ALA A 256 11.67 -6.23 17.63
CA ALA A 256 11.06 -6.87 18.80
C ALA A 256 10.05 -5.96 19.52
N LEU A 257 10.32 -4.66 19.56
CA LEU A 257 9.57 -3.67 20.33
C LEU A 257 8.40 -3.04 19.59
N TYR A 258 8.45 -2.96 18.26
CA TYR A 258 7.38 -2.32 17.48
C TYR A 258 6.16 -3.25 17.35
N ARG A 259 5.38 -3.33 18.41
CA ARG A 259 4.15 -4.13 18.52
C ARG A 259 3.20 -3.47 19.53
N PRO A 260 1.86 -3.69 19.44
CA PRO A 260 0.88 -3.01 20.29
C PRO A 260 1.21 -3.05 21.79
N GLY A 261 1.62 -4.20 22.31
CA GLY A 261 1.93 -4.34 23.73
C GLY A 261 3.08 -3.46 24.23
N PRO A 262 4.30 -3.56 23.67
CA PRO A 262 5.42 -2.70 24.04
C PRO A 262 5.16 -1.21 23.77
N ILE A 263 4.44 -0.87 22.72
CA ILE A 263 4.05 0.53 22.42
C ILE A 263 3.14 1.07 23.52
N GLN A 264 2.05 0.37 23.84
CA GLN A 264 1.07 0.79 24.87
C GLN A 264 1.66 0.83 26.28
N SER A 265 2.66 0.00 26.55
CA SER A 265 3.34 -0.02 27.87
C SER A 265 4.39 1.07 28.03
N GLY A 266 4.68 1.89 26.99
CA GLY A 266 5.72 2.92 27.00
C GLY A 266 7.16 2.38 26.87
N MET A 267 7.33 1.09 26.58
CA MET A 267 8.63 0.43 26.49
C MET A 267 9.48 0.93 25.32
N VAL A 268 8.81 1.26 24.21
CA VAL A 268 9.45 1.83 23.02
C VAL A 268 10.07 3.19 23.31
N ASP A 269 9.31 4.07 23.98
CA ASP A 269 9.78 5.42 24.32
C ASP A 269 10.94 5.35 25.33
N GLU A 270 10.83 4.50 26.34
CA GLU A 270 11.89 4.27 27.33
C GLU A 270 13.18 3.75 26.67
N TYR A 271 13.08 2.83 25.68
CA TYR A 271 14.22 2.34 24.94
C TYR A 271 14.91 3.48 24.17
N ILE A 272 14.14 4.30 23.48
CA ILE A 272 14.67 5.45 22.72
C ILE A 272 15.33 6.47 23.64
N ASP A 273 14.70 6.80 24.77
CA ASP A 273 15.22 7.77 25.72
C ASP A 273 16.56 7.31 26.30
N ARG A 274 16.66 6.04 26.70
CA ARG A 274 17.89 5.46 27.24
C ARG A 274 19.01 5.40 26.19
N LYS A 275 18.68 4.99 24.96
CA LYS A 275 19.62 5.04 23.84
C LYS A 275 20.14 6.46 23.60
N ASN A 276 19.29 7.46 23.71
CA ASN A 276 19.63 8.86 23.47
C ASN A 276 20.25 9.57 24.70
N GLY A 277 20.62 8.82 25.76
CA GLY A 277 21.42 9.32 26.85
C GLY A 277 20.74 9.46 28.22
N LYS A 278 19.50 8.96 28.38
CA LYS A 278 18.89 8.83 29.71
C LYS A 278 19.66 7.80 30.52
N SER A 279 19.86 8.06 31.83
CA SER A 279 20.56 7.14 32.72
C SER A 279 19.96 5.75 32.72
N VAL A 280 20.82 4.73 32.73
CA VAL A 280 20.44 3.33 32.78
C VAL A 280 20.86 2.79 34.15
N ASP A 281 19.88 2.35 34.93
CA ASP A 281 20.11 1.69 36.21
C ASP A 281 19.84 0.20 36.05
N TYR A 282 20.71 -0.63 36.65
CA TYR A 282 20.52 -2.07 36.68
C TYR A 282 20.12 -2.50 38.10
N ASP A 283 19.02 -3.28 38.19
CA ASP A 283 18.51 -3.78 39.48
C ASP A 283 19.60 -4.65 40.19
N PHE A 284 20.39 -5.35 39.40
CA PHE A 284 21.51 -6.19 39.82
C PHE A 284 22.66 -6.04 38.82
N GLU A 285 23.89 -5.84 39.32
CA GLU A 285 25.10 -5.70 38.47
C GLU A 285 25.36 -6.95 37.61
N GLU A 286 24.97 -8.12 38.12
CA GLU A 286 25.06 -9.40 37.41
C GLU A 286 24.23 -9.48 36.16
N LEU A 287 23.16 -8.66 36.07
CA LEU A 287 22.27 -8.58 34.87
C LEU A 287 22.82 -7.62 33.82
N LYS A 288 23.76 -6.75 34.14
CA LYS A 288 24.32 -5.79 33.20
C LYS A 288 24.85 -6.44 31.92
N PRO A 289 25.62 -7.53 31.94
CA PRO A 289 26.10 -8.15 30.71
C PRO A 289 25.03 -8.64 29.75
N ILE A 290 23.81 -8.95 30.24
CA ILE A 290 22.72 -9.46 29.43
C ILE A 290 21.69 -8.36 29.05
N LEU A 291 21.68 -7.23 29.77
CA LEU A 291 20.74 -6.13 29.54
C LEU A 291 21.39 -4.90 28.90
N GLU A 292 22.72 -4.84 28.83
CA GLU A 292 23.45 -3.70 28.27
C GLU A 292 23.11 -3.44 26.81
N GLU A 293 22.92 -4.48 26.00
CA GLU A 293 22.54 -4.39 24.60
C GLU A 293 21.14 -3.78 24.39
N THR A 294 20.30 -3.79 25.42
CA THR A 294 18.92 -3.25 25.42
C THR A 294 18.76 -2.11 26.41
N TYR A 295 19.84 -1.45 26.78
CA TYR A 295 19.86 -0.30 27.71
C TYR A 295 19.14 -0.59 29.03
N GLY A 296 19.32 -1.79 29.60
CA GLY A 296 18.71 -2.20 30.88
C GLY A 296 17.26 -2.62 30.82
N LEU A 297 16.68 -2.76 29.61
CA LEU A 297 15.30 -3.22 29.42
C LEU A 297 15.26 -4.72 29.09
N ILE A 298 14.25 -5.40 29.60
CA ILE A 298 13.96 -6.81 29.23
C ILE A 298 13.12 -6.80 27.93
N VAL A 299 13.80 -6.98 26.81
CA VAL A 299 13.20 -7.01 25.46
C VAL A 299 13.03 -8.46 24.97
N TYR A 300 14.00 -9.32 25.27
CA TYR A 300 14.06 -10.66 24.73
C TYR A 300 13.71 -11.74 25.75
N GLN A 301 13.09 -12.83 25.28
CA GLN A 301 12.79 -14.03 26.08
C GLN A 301 14.06 -14.64 26.65
N GLU A 302 15.15 -14.61 25.90
CA GLU A 302 16.48 -15.08 26.30
C GLU A 302 17.03 -14.32 27.49
N GLN A 303 16.75 -13.02 27.61
CA GLN A 303 17.15 -12.22 28.77
C GLN A 303 16.41 -12.65 30.04
N VAL A 304 15.12 -13.01 29.95
CA VAL A 304 14.37 -13.57 31.09
C VAL A 304 14.96 -14.91 31.53
N MET A 305 15.26 -15.78 30.55
CA MET A 305 15.86 -17.09 30.85
C MET A 305 17.21 -16.95 31.54
N LEU A 306 18.08 -16.06 31.02
CA LEU A 306 19.39 -15.80 31.63
C LEU A 306 19.28 -15.17 33.02
N ALA A 307 18.37 -14.22 33.21
CA ALA A 307 18.14 -13.63 34.53
C ALA A 307 17.75 -14.68 35.59
N ALA A 308 16.87 -15.61 35.21
CA ALA A 308 16.48 -16.71 36.09
C ALA A 308 17.64 -17.68 36.41
N GLN A 309 18.50 -17.96 35.45
CA GLN A 309 19.68 -18.78 35.66
C GLN A 309 20.72 -18.08 36.55
N ILE A 310 21.01 -16.80 36.26
CA ILE A 310 22.04 -16.04 37.00
C ILE A 310 21.63 -15.80 38.45
N LEU A 311 20.42 -15.25 38.66
CA LEU A 311 19.98 -14.83 40.00
C LEU A 311 19.42 -15.98 40.82
N ALA A 312 18.55 -16.80 40.24
CA ALA A 312 17.78 -17.81 40.97
C ALA A 312 18.35 -19.23 40.80
N GLY A 313 19.36 -19.44 39.95
CA GLY A 313 19.99 -20.73 39.74
C GLY A 313 19.14 -21.76 39.00
N PHE A 314 18.25 -21.29 38.17
CA PHE A 314 17.45 -22.17 37.32
C PHE A 314 18.36 -22.96 36.37
N THR A 315 18.00 -24.22 36.14
CA THR A 315 18.55 -24.98 35.02
C THR A 315 18.06 -24.38 33.70
N PRO A 316 18.73 -24.64 32.56
CA PRO A 316 18.25 -24.19 31.24
C PRO A 316 16.81 -24.65 30.92
N GLY A 317 16.42 -25.86 31.37
CA GLY A 317 15.08 -26.41 31.21
C GLY A 317 14.02 -25.69 32.04
N GLU A 318 14.36 -25.38 33.29
CA GLU A 318 13.49 -24.60 34.16
C GLU A 318 13.31 -23.16 33.66
N ALA A 319 14.35 -22.54 33.12
CA ALA A 319 14.27 -21.23 32.50
C ALA A 319 13.39 -21.24 31.24
N ASP A 320 13.43 -22.30 30.41
CA ASP A 320 12.49 -22.46 29.29
C ASP A 320 11.04 -22.70 29.75
N THR A 321 10.86 -23.39 30.89
CA THR A 321 9.54 -23.55 31.50
C THR A 321 8.96 -22.24 31.99
N LEU A 322 9.77 -21.38 32.62
CA LEU A 322 9.40 -20.01 33.00
C LEU A 322 8.96 -19.20 31.78
N ARG A 323 9.76 -19.19 30.72
CA ARG A 323 9.43 -18.53 29.46
C ARG A 323 8.07 -19.00 28.89
N LYS A 324 7.82 -20.33 28.91
CA LYS A 324 6.53 -20.90 28.45
C LYS A 324 5.36 -20.51 29.34
N ALA A 325 5.57 -20.45 30.66
CA ALA A 325 4.55 -20.03 31.61
C ALA A 325 4.09 -18.60 31.33
N ILE A 326 5.05 -17.70 31.13
CA ILE A 326 4.80 -16.30 30.76
C ILE A 326 4.04 -16.22 29.42
N GLY A 327 4.52 -16.90 28.37
CA GLY A 327 3.93 -16.84 27.03
C GLY A 327 2.51 -17.43 26.96
N LYS A 328 2.21 -18.48 27.73
CA LYS A 328 0.89 -19.14 27.74
C LYS A 328 -0.09 -18.59 28.78
N LYS A 329 0.30 -17.59 29.58
CA LYS A 329 -0.50 -16.94 30.63
C LYS A 329 -1.08 -17.97 31.64
N LYS A 330 -0.35 -19.05 31.91
CA LYS A 330 -0.80 -20.09 32.88
C LYS A 330 -0.49 -19.64 34.31
N LYS A 331 -1.49 -19.14 35.00
CA LYS A 331 -1.34 -18.55 36.33
C LYS A 331 -0.69 -19.50 37.37
N GLU A 332 -1.18 -20.73 37.46
CA GLU A 332 -0.67 -21.74 38.42
C GLU A 332 0.84 -22.01 38.21
N LEU A 333 1.26 -22.16 36.95
CA LEU A 333 2.66 -22.37 36.61
C LEU A 333 3.51 -21.11 36.84
N MET A 334 2.95 -19.92 36.64
CA MET A 334 3.61 -18.65 36.97
C MET A 334 3.84 -18.49 38.47
N ASP A 335 2.85 -18.87 39.32
CA ASP A 335 2.97 -18.80 40.79
C ASP A 335 4.06 -19.78 41.26
N GLU A 336 4.11 -21.01 40.74
CA GLU A 336 5.16 -21.98 41.04
C GLU A 336 6.57 -21.44 40.61
N MET A 337 6.69 -20.89 39.41
CA MET A 337 7.95 -20.34 38.96
C MET A 337 8.39 -19.10 39.75
N ARG A 338 7.45 -18.29 40.25
CA ARG A 338 7.70 -17.16 41.14
C ARG A 338 8.33 -17.61 42.46
N ASP A 339 7.67 -18.56 43.12
CA ASP A 339 8.14 -19.05 44.40
C ASP A 339 9.56 -19.65 44.27
N LYS A 340 9.77 -20.39 43.20
CA LYS A 340 11.08 -20.97 42.89
C LYS A 340 12.15 -19.89 42.61
N PHE A 341 11.79 -18.85 41.84
CA PHE A 341 12.68 -17.74 41.52
C PHE A 341 13.09 -16.99 42.79
N ILE A 342 12.14 -16.61 43.64
CA ILE A 342 12.40 -15.87 44.86
C ILE A 342 13.22 -16.72 45.85
N SER A 343 12.84 -17.98 46.08
CA SER A 343 13.57 -18.86 46.99
C SER A 343 14.98 -19.18 46.53
N GLY A 344 15.17 -19.42 45.22
CA GLY A 344 16.47 -19.64 44.58
C GLY A 344 17.40 -18.44 44.70
N ALA A 345 16.90 -17.25 44.42
CA ALA A 345 17.67 -16.01 44.51
C ALA A 345 18.03 -15.68 46.00
N LYS A 346 17.08 -15.87 46.91
CA LYS A 346 17.32 -15.69 48.35
C LYS A 346 18.38 -16.65 48.89
N SER A 347 18.42 -17.90 48.43
CA SER A 347 19.41 -18.88 48.83
C SER A 347 20.82 -18.50 48.34
N ARG A 348 20.95 -17.65 47.35
CA ARG A 348 22.18 -17.11 46.79
C ARG A 348 22.62 -15.76 47.40
N GLY A 349 21.84 -15.28 48.40
CA GLY A 349 22.20 -14.09 49.17
C GLY A 349 21.68 -12.77 48.60
N TYR A 350 20.77 -12.80 47.62
CA TYR A 350 20.14 -11.59 47.09
C TYR A 350 19.04 -11.06 48.03
N ASP A 351 18.88 -9.75 48.06
CA ASP A 351 17.86 -9.05 48.82
C ASP A 351 16.45 -9.42 48.32
N GLU A 352 15.61 -9.97 49.22
CA GLU A 352 14.28 -10.47 48.88
C GLU A 352 13.37 -9.42 48.25
N ARG A 353 13.39 -8.19 48.80
CA ARG A 353 12.59 -7.08 48.27
C ARG A 353 12.98 -6.68 46.86
N LYS A 354 14.26 -6.56 46.59
CA LYS A 354 14.76 -6.27 45.24
C LYS A 354 14.42 -7.37 44.21
N ILE A 355 14.43 -8.62 44.66
CA ILE A 355 14.06 -9.79 43.85
C ILE A 355 12.56 -9.77 43.54
N GLU A 356 11.72 -9.41 44.50
CA GLU A 356 10.28 -9.26 44.25
C GLU A 356 9.99 -8.12 43.28
N GLU A 357 10.64 -6.96 43.45
CA GLU A 357 10.52 -5.84 42.51
C GLU A 357 10.98 -6.23 41.10
N LEU A 358 12.05 -7.02 40.99
CA LEU A 358 12.49 -7.53 39.67
C LEU A 358 11.47 -8.52 39.09
N TRP A 359 10.91 -9.42 39.91
CA TRP A 359 9.89 -10.35 39.45
C TRP A 359 8.65 -9.65 38.91
N GLU A 360 8.19 -8.60 39.55
CA GLU A 360 7.07 -7.77 39.06
C GLU A 360 7.40 -7.14 37.69
N LYS A 361 8.65 -6.68 37.50
CA LYS A 361 9.12 -6.21 36.20
C LYS A 361 9.14 -7.34 35.17
N ILE A 362 9.66 -8.51 35.52
CA ILE A 362 9.65 -9.70 34.67
C ILE A 362 8.22 -10.05 34.29
N GLU A 363 7.29 -10.13 35.25
CA GLU A 363 5.89 -10.45 34.97
C GLU A 363 5.22 -9.42 34.05
N LYS A 364 5.47 -8.15 34.26
CA LYS A 364 4.93 -7.07 33.46
C LYS A 364 5.51 -7.04 32.03
N PHE A 365 6.82 -7.10 31.91
CA PHE A 365 7.51 -6.89 30.61
C PHE A 365 7.73 -8.19 29.83
N ALA A 366 7.86 -9.33 30.51
CA ALA A 366 8.08 -10.60 29.84
C ALA A 366 6.85 -11.08 29.05
N ARG A 367 5.64 -10.58 29.38
CA ARG A 367 4.44 -10.81 28.55
C ARG A 367 4.60 -10.30 27.14
N TYR A 368 5.47 -9.30 26.94
CA TYR A 368 5.76 -8.66 25.67
C TYR A 368 7.14 -9.00 25.13
N SER A 369 7.90 -9.87 25.82
CA SER A 369 9.24 -10.28 25.39
C SER A 369 9.19 -11.08 24.07
N PHE A 370 10.20 -10.88 23.24
CA PHE A 370 10.27 -11.44 21.90
C PHE A 370 11.41 -12.46 21.75
N ASN A 371 11.28 -13.34 20.76
CA ASN A 371 12.35 -14.27 20.43
C ASN A 371 13.52 -13.52 19.76
N LYS A 372 14.67 -13.46 20.43
CA LYS A 372 15.87 -12.77 19.93
C LYS A 372 16.35 -13.32 18.59
N SER A 373 16.35 -14.65 18.43
CA SER A 373 16.84 -15.31 17.20
C SER A 373 16.01 -14.93 15.97
N HIS A 374 14.68 -14.86 16.12
CA HIS A 374 13.80 -14.38 15.05
C HIS A 374 14.10 -12.90 14.74
N SER A 375 14.19 -12.06 15.77
CA SER A 375 14.48 -10.65 15.60
C SER A 375 15.81 -10.38 14.90
N VAL A 376 16.85 -11.16 15.22
CA VAL A 376 18.17 -11.07 14.57
C VAL A 376 18.09 -11.41 13.08
N ALA A 377 17.44 -12.54 12.73
CA ALA A 377 17.32 -12.97 11.33
C ALA A 377 16.58 -11.93 10.48
N TYR A 378 15.49 -11.40 11.01
CA TYR A 378 14.69 -10.39 10.33
C TYR A 378 15.41 -9.03 10.26
N ALA A 379 16.11 -8.62 11.29
CA ALA A 379 16.93 -7.39 11.29
C ALA A 379 18.05 -7.42 10.25
N ILE A 380 18.70 -8.58 10.06
CA ILE A 380 19.72 -8.75 9.01
C ILE A 380 19.07 -8.59 7.63
N THR A 381 17.91 -9.19 7.41
CA THR A 381 17.16 -9.04 6.14
C THR A 381 16.73 -7.58 5.93
N SER A 382 16.27 -6.90 6.98
CA SER A 382 15.97 -5.46 6.94
C SER A 382 17.19 -4.65 6.55
N PHE A 383 18.33 -4.96 7.14
CA PHE A 383 19.58 -4.26 6.85
C PHE A 383 20.07 -4.49 5.42
N TRP A 384 19.98 -5.72 4.92
CA TRP A 384 20.32 -6.04 3.52
C TRP A 384 19.47 -5.24 2.53
N THR A 385 18.15 -5.17 2.76
CA THR A 385 17.27 -4.37 1.90
C THR A 385 17.59 -2.88 1.99
N ALA A 386 17.89 -2.35 3.19
CA ALA A 386 18.30 -0.96 3.39
C ALA A 386 19.65 -0.66 2.72
N TYR A 387 20.63 -1.58 2.81
CA TYR A 387 21.93 -1.46 2.16
C TYR A 387 21.79 -1.36 0.65
N ILE A 388 21.02 -2.26 0.04
CA ILE A 388 20.77 -2.22 -1.41
C ILE A 388 20.11 -0.89 -1.79
N LYS A 389 19.14 -0.41 -1.01
CA LYS A 389 18.50 0.89 -1.23
C LYS A 389 19.49 2.05 -1.15
N ALA A 390 20.38 2.03 -0.17
CA ALA A 390 21.37 3.09 0.05
C ALA A 390 22.46 3.13 -1.04
N HIS A 391 22.94 1.97 -1.49
CA HIS A 391 24.07 1.87 -2.40
C HIS A 391 23.70 1.66 -3.86
N TYR A 392 22.59 0.96 -4.12
CA TYR A 392 22.10 0.60 -5.46
C TYR A 392 20.60 0.93 -5.63
N PRO A 393 20.20 2.22 -5.50
CA PRO A 393 18.79 2.57 -5.44
C PRO A 393 18.01 2.16 -6.70
N LEU A 394 18.59 2.25 -7.91
CA LEU A 394 17.96 1.75 -9.14
C LEU A 394 17.59 0.28 -9.04
N VAL A 395 18.54 -0.54 -8.56
CA VAL A 395 18.34 -1.99 -8.39
C VAL A 395 17.29 -2.26 -7.33
N PHE A 396 17.35 -1.54 -6.20
CA PHE A 396 16.38 -1.68 -5.12
C PHE A 396 14.94 -1.47 -5.62
N TYR A 397 14.67 -0.36 -6.30
CA TYR A 397 13.33 -0.07 -6.78
C TYR A 397 12.89 -1.02 -7.89
N ALA A 398 13.75 -1.35 -8.85
CA ALA A 398 13.42 -2.28 -9.92
C ALA A 398 13.07 -3.67 -9.37
N SER A 399 13.88 -4.22 -8.47
CA SER A 399 13.66 -5.53 -7.85
C SER A 399 12.44 -5.55 -6.91
N THR A 400 12.24 -4.48 -6.12
CA THR A 400 11.09 -4.35 -5.22
C THR A 400 9.79 -4.25 -6.00
N LEU A 401 9.71 -3.37 -7.00
CA LEU A 401 8.53 -3.24 -7.87
C LEU A 401 8.24 -4.55 -8.61
N SER A 402 9.28 -5.23 -9.10
CA SER A 402 9.14 -6.53 -9.77
C SER A 402 8.61 -7.61 -8.84
N SER A 403 8.91 -7.54 -7.55
CA SER A 403 8.45 -8.52 -6.56
C SER A 403 6.94 -8.53 -6.34
N PHE A 404 6.24 -7.44 -6.66
CA PHE A 404 4.77 -7.37 -6.57
C PHE A 404 4.05 -8.28 -7.58
N ARG A 405 4.74 -8.86 -8.56
CA ARG A 405 4.14 -9.74 -9.57
C ARG A 405 3.38 -10.91 -8.93
N THR A 406 3.89 -11.48 -7.84
CA THR A 406 3.26 -12.59 -7.11
C THR A 406 2.14 -12.16 -6.17
N SER A 407 2.14 -10.89 -5.74
CA SER A 407 1.14 -10.36 -4.79
C SER A 407 -0.18 -9.93 -5.42
N GLY A 408 -0.28 -10.02 -6.76
CA GLY A 408 -1.46 -9.61 -7.53
C GLY A 408 -1.44 -8.16 -7.97
N GLN A 409 -2.11 -7.89 -9.10
CA GLN A 409 -2.08 -6.57 -9.75
C GLN A 409 -2.61 -5.44 -8.86
N GLN A 410 -3.62 -5.71 -8.01
CA GLN A 410 -4.22 -4.67 -7.17
C GLN A 410 -3.20 -4.15 -6.16
N LYS A 411 -2.53 -5.03 -5.40
CA LYS A 411 -1.49 -4.62 -4.43
C LYS A 411 -0.36 -3.84 -5.10
N PHE A 412 0.01 -4.19 -6.32
CA PHE A 412 0.98 -3.41 -7.09
C PHE A 412 0.50 -1.99 -7.35
N PHE A 413 -0.72 -1.83 -7.92
CA PHE A 413 -1.25 -0.50 -8.27
C PHE A 413 -1.54 0.38 -7.06
N ASP A 414 -1.82 -0.21 -5.90
CA ASP A 414 -2.01 0.52 -4.65
C ASP A 414 -0.70 1.10 -4.10
N ASN A 415 0.42 0.42 -4.33
CA ASN A 415 1.71 0.80 -3.77
C ASN A 415 2.63 1.55 -4.76
N VAL A 416 2.51 1.31 -6.07
CA VAL A 416 3.42 1.90 -7.06
C VAL A 416 3.53 3.43 -7.03
N PRO A 417 2.46 4.21 -6.77
CA PRO A 417 2.56 5.66 -6.69
C PRO A 417 3.53 6.14 -5.61
N LEU A 418 3.56 5.44 -4.46
CA LEU A 418 4.44 5.74 -3.34
C LEU A 418 5.91 5.60 -3.71
N PHE A 419 6.24 4.47 -4.34
CA PHE A 419 7.60 4.21 -4.80
C PHE A 419 8.06 5.25 -5.83
N ILE A 420 7.18 5.62 -6.76
CA ILE A 420 7.53 6.60 -7.79
C ILE A 420 7.74 7.99 -7.20
N HIS A 421 6.95 8.37 -6.19
CA HIS A 421 7.15 9.64 -5.48
C HIS A 421 8.54 9.68 -4.85
N GLU A 422 8.91 8.68 -4.05
CA GLU A 422 10.23 8.60 -3.41
C GLU A 422 11.37 8.50 -4.44
N MET A 423 11.19 7.76 -5.54
CA MET A 423 12.16 7.70 -6.64
C MET A 423 12.44 9.07 -7.24
N LYS A 424 11.40 9.89 -7.47
CA LYS A 424 11.55 11.25 -7.99
C LYS A 424 12.31 12.14 -7.01
N GLU A 425 12.04 12.04 -5.70
CA GLU A 425 12.81 12.76 -4.68
C GLU A 425 14.28 12.36 -4.67
N MET A 426 14.59 11.12 -5.02
CA MET A 426 15.96 10.61 -5.16
C MET A 426 16.58 10.90 -6.54
N GLY A 427 15.89 11.61 -7.43
CA GLY A 427 16.38 11.93 -8.78
C GLY A 427 16.38 10.72 -9.73
N ILE A 428 15.62 9.68 -9.45
CA ILE A 428 15.48 8.49 -10.30
C ILE A 428 14.31 8.69 -11.25
N ASN A 429 14.58 8.54 -12.55
CA ASN A 429 13.56 8.63 -13.57
C ASN A 429 12.88 7.28 -13.81
N ILE A 430 11.63 7.32 -14.29
CA ILE A 430 10.94 6.13 -14.75
C ILE A 430 10.60 6.27 -16.25
N GLU A 431 10.98 5.27 -17.04
CA GLU A 431 10.68 5.22 -18.46
C GLU A 431 9.41 4.40 -18.70
N ALA A 432 8.55 4.92 -19.58
CA ALA A 432 7.38 4.20 -20.06
C ALA A 432 7.78 2.87 -20.73
N PRO A 433 6.91 1.85 -20.69
CA PRO A 433 7.22 0.57 -21.31
C PRO A 433 7.47 0.72 -22.81
N ASP A 434 8.30 -0.15 -23.37
CA ASP A 434 8.61 -0.21 -24.80
C ASP A 434 8.82 -1.66 -25.23
N VAL A 435 8.11 -2.08 -26.29
CA VAL A 435 8.17 -3.48 -26.78
C VAL A 435 9.56 -3.92 -27.21
N ASN A 436 10.43 -2.96 -27.57
CA ASN A 436 11.81 -3.23 -27.98
C ASN A 436 12.84 -3.10 -26.85
N LYS A 437 12.47 -2.52 -25.70
CA LYS A 437 13.39 -2.30 -24.58
C LYS A 437 13.00 -3.06 -23.33
N SER A 438 11.72 -2.98 -22.93
CA SER A 438 11.25 -3.51 -21.66
C SER A 438 11.40 -5.02 -21.56
N GLY A 439 11.78 -5.49 -20.38
CA GLY A 439 11.64 -6.89 -19.97
C GLY A 439 10.20 -7.23 -19.58
N VAL A 440 10.03 -8.43 -19.10
CA VAL A 440 8.78 -8.84 -18.42
C VAL A 440 8.64 -8.06 -17.11
N GLU A 441 9.73 -7.97 -16.37
CA GLU A 441 9.89 -7.24 -15.11
C GLU A 441 10.50 -5.85 -15.35
N PHE A 442 10.61 -5.05 -14.28
CA PHE A 442 11.31 -3.77 -14.33
C PHE A 442 12.80 -3.97 -14.56
N GLU A 443 13.36 -3.17 -15.43
CA GLU A 443 14.79 -3.16 -15.76
C GLU A 443 15.40 -1.80 -15.45
N ILE A 444 16.73 -1.72 -15.41
CA ILE A 444 17.45 -0.47 -15.11
C ILE A 444 18.26 0.00 -16.32
N ASP A 445 18.30 1.33 -16.51
CA ASP A 445 19.23 2.02 -17.40
C ASP A 445 20.16 2.87 -16.52
N VAL A 446 21.36 2.34 -16.27
CA VAL A 446 22.34 2.96 -15.36
C VAL A 446 22.84 4.29 -15.91
N GLU A 447 23.03 4.40 -17.25
CA GLU A 447 23.52 5.62 -17.89
C GLU A 447 22.54 6.78 -17.74
N LYS A 448 21.23 6.49 -17.81
CA LYS A 448 20.17 7.50 -17.70
C LYS A 448 19.65 7.70 -16.29
N ASN A 449 20.13 6.95 -15.30
CA ASN A 449 19.58 6.90 -13.96
C ASN A 449 18.07 6.68 -13.99
N SER A 450 17.61 5.66 -14.74
CA SER A 450 16.19 5.40 -14.96
C SER A 450 15.82 3.93 -14.76
N ILE A 451 14.55 3.70 -14.42
CA ILE A 451 13.93 2.38 -14.36
C ILE A 451 12.95 2.26 -15.53
N ILE A 452 13.06 1.18 -16.29
CA ILE A 452 12.22 0.88 -17.44
C ILE A 452 11.04 0.03 -16.97
N TRP A 453 9.82 0.47 -17.27
CA TRP A 453 8.60 -0.22 -16.88
C TRP A 453 8.48 -1.60 -17.54
N GLY A 454 8.23 -2.65 -16.75
CA GLY A 454 8.08 -4.02 -17.24
C GLY A 454 6.77 -4.28 -17.97
N LEU A 455 6.79 -5.07 -19.05
CA LEU A 455 5.59 -5.40 -19.84
C LEU A 455 4.54 -6.18 -19.03
N GLY A 456 4.97 -7.02 -18.09
CA GLY A 456 4.08 -7.79 -17.22
C GLY A 456 3.28 -6.94 -16.21
N PHE A 457 3.61 -5.65 -16.07
CA PHE A 457 2.94 -4.70 -15.17
C PHE A 457 1.99 -3.75 -15.90
N ILE A 458 1.66 -4.04 -17.16
CA ILE A 458 0.64 -3.33 -17.93
C ILE A 458 -0.70 -4.05 -17.76
N LYS A 459 -1.75 -3.34 -17.36
CA LYS A 459 -3.11 -3.91 -17.30
C LYS A 459 -3.47 -4.49 -18.68
N SER A 460 -4.06 -5.66 -18.68
CA SER A 460 -4.41 -6.41 -19.88
C SER A 460 -3.25 -7.11 -20.61
N VAL A 461 -2.03 -7.06 -20.07
CA VAL A 461 -0.89 -7.85 -20.54
C VAL A 461 -0.59 -8.91 -19.47
N GLY A 462 -0.98 -10.16 -19.72
CA GLY A 462 -0.68 -11.27 -18.79
C GLY A 462 0.78 -11.70 -18.89
N ASP A 463 1.26 -12.37 -17.85
CA ASP A 463 2.66 -12.82 -17.74
C ASP A 463 3.12 -13.65 -18.94
N ALA A 464 2.38 -14.68 -19.32
CA ALA A 464 2.71 -15.50 -20.48
C ALA A 464 2.77 -14.70 -21.79
N THR A 465 1.97 -13.64 -21.91
CA THR A 465 1.99 -12.75 -23.08
C THR A 465 3.23 -11.86 -23.06
N ALA A 466 3.58 -11.30 -21.90
CA ALA A 466 4.78 -10.49 -21.74
C ALA A 466 6.04 -11.34 -22.02
N GLU A 467 6.10 -12.56 -21.49
CA GLU A 467 7.18 -13.52 -21.75
C GLU A 467 7.31 -13.83 -23.24
N ALA A 468 6.20 -14.16 -23.92
CA ALA A 468 6.21 -14.45 -25.35
C ALA A 468 6.68 -13.26 -26.20
N ILE A 469 6.34 -12.00 -25.82
CA ILE A 469 6.81 -10.79 -26.50
C ILE A 469 8.33 -10.66 -26.35
N VAL A 470 8.85 -10.82 -25.13
CA VAL A 470 10.28 -10.68 -24.85
C VAL A 470 11.09 -11.81 -25.50
N GLU A 471 10.64 -13.05 -25.42
CA GLU A 471 11.29 -14.20 -26.04
C GLU A 471 11.34 -14.07 -27.57
N GLU A 472 10.22 -13.67 -28.19
CA GLU A 472 10.15 -13.48 -29.65
C GLU A 472 11.10 -12.38 -30.11
N ARG A 473 11.17 -11.27 -29.35
CA ARG A 473 12.14 -10.19 -29.59
C ARG A 473 13.58 -10.71 -29.49
N ASN A 474 13.91 -11.43 -28.45
CA ASN A 474 15.26 -11.96 -28.22
C ASN A 474 15.67 -12.97 -29.29
N LYS A 475 14.72 -13.77 -29.79
CA LYS A 475 14.95 -14.80 -30.81
C LYS A 475 15.12 -14.25 -32.21
N ARG A 476 14.35 -13.22 -32.59
CA ARG A 476 14.28 -12.72 -33.96
C ARG A 476 14.66 -11.23 -34.12
N GLY A 477 15.17 -10.61 -33.08
CA GLY A 477 15.55 -9.21 -33.06
C GLY A 477 14.37 -8.24 -32.85
N PRO A 478 14.65 -6.93 -32.74
CA PRO A 478 13.67 -5.90 -32.47
C PRO A 478 12.50 -5.90 -33.46
N TYR A 479 11.34 -5.48 -32.99
CA TYR A 479 10.17 -5.25 -33.82
C TYR A 479 10.38 -3.98 -34.66
N ARG A 480 10.05 -4.04 -35.96
CA ARG A 480 10.33 -2.96 -36.92
C ARG A 480 9.12 -2.04 -37.15
N SER A 481 7.92 -2.57 -36.99
CA SER A 481 6.65 -1.83 -37.11
C SER A 481 5.55 -2.50 -36.28
N LEU A 482 4.42 -1.83 -36.20
CA LEU A 482 3.22 -2.39 -35.52
C LEU A 482 2.73 -3.67 -36.22
N GLU A 483 2.76 -3.72 -37.56
CA GLU A 483 2.36 -4.89 -38.34
C GLU A 483 3.31 -6.07 -38.13
N ASP A 484 4.62 -5.79 -38.03
CA ASP A 484 5.63 -6.80 -37.70
C ASP A 484 5.40 -7.37 -36.30
N PHE A 485 5.13 -6.49 -35.32
CA PHE A 485 4.78 -6.90 -33.96
C PHE A 485 3.54 -7.80 -33.94
N ILE A 486 2.42 -7.36 -34.53
CA ILE A 486 1.15 -8.13 -34.55
C ILE A 486 1.33 -9.50 -35.22
N ARG A 487 2.05 -9.54 -36.34
CA ARG A 487 2.31 -10.78 -37.09
C ARG A 487 3.13 -11.78 -36.25
N ARG A 488 4.16 -11.30 -35.56
CA ARG A 488 5.11 -12.12 -34.80
C ARG A 488 4.53 -12.59 -33.49
N THR A 489 3.85 -11.75 -32.74
CA THR A 489 3.33 -12.07 -31.38
C THR A 489 1.94 -12.68 -31.40
N LYS A 490 1.14 -12.45 -32.45
CA LYS A 490 -0.28 -12.81 -32.52
C LYS A 490 -1.09 -12.29 -31.32
N ALA A 491 -0.67 -11.18 -30.73
CA ALA A 491 -1.30 -10.56 -29.56
C ALA A 491 -2.78 -10.26 -29.85
N ASN A 492 -3.64 -10.53 -28.89
CA ASN A 492 -5.07 -10.24 -29.00
C ASN A 492 -5.34 -8.73 -28.90
N LYS A 493 -6.56 -8.32 -29.28
CA LYS A 493 -6.97 -6.92 -29.29
C LYS A 493 -6.80 -6.25 -27.93
N LYS A 494 -7.19 -6.90 -26.84
CA LYS A 494 -7.10 -6.35 -25.48
C LYS A 494 -5.66 -6.08 -25.05
N THR A 495 -4.73 -6.98 -25.40
CA THR A 495 -3.29 -6.79 -25.19
C THR A 495 -2.75 -5.62 -26.01
N LEU A 496 -3.10 -5.53 -27.31
CA LEU A 496 -2.68 -4.42 -28.17
C LEU A 496 -3.16 -3.07 -27.64
N GLU A 497 -4.42 -2.99 -27.20
CA GLU A 497 -4.97 -1.77 -26.59
C GLU A 497 -4.23 -1.40 -25.29
N GLY A 498 -3.95 -2.36 -24.42
CA GLY A 498 -3.18 -2.13 -23.20
C GLY A 498 -1.79 -1.59 -23.47
N LEU A 499 -1.05 -2.21 -24.41
CA LEU A 499 0.27 -1.76 -24.84
C LEU A 499 0.22 -0.36 -25.46
N ALA A 500 -0.79 -0.08 -26.30
CA ALA A 500 -0.98 1.23 -26.92
C ALA A 500 -1.25 2.33 -25.87
N LYS A 501 -2.16 2.08 -24.92
CA LYS A 501 -2.48 2.98 -23.81
C LYS A 501 -1.25 3.27 -22.94
N ALA A 502 -0.46 2.24 -22.67
CA ALA A 502 0.79 2.36 -21.93
C ALA A 502 1.91 3.10 -22.70
N GLY A 503 1.75 3.31 -24.01
CA GLY A 503 2.77 3.94 -24.87
C GLY A 503 3.91 3.00 -25.27
N ALA A 504 3.69 1.67 -25.18
CA ALA A 504 4.72 0.65 -25.42
C ALA A 504 5.18 0.53 -26.87
N PHE A 505 4.50 1.16 -27.82
CA PHE A 505 4.83 1.11 -29.25
C PHE A 505 5.63 2.31 -29.77
N ARG A 506 6.09 3.21 -28.91
CA ARG A 506 6.75 4.46 -29.27
C ARG A 506 8.03 4.26 -30.12
N SER A 507 8.70 3.13 -29.99
CA SER A 507 9.91 2.81 -30.77
C SER A 507 9.62 2.28 -32.18
N ILE A 508 8.36 1.92 -32.46
CA ILE A 508 7.99 1.28 -33.74
C ILE A 508 6.90 2.02 -34.53
N THR A 509 6.33 3.08 -33.93
CA THR A 509 5.35 3.94 -34.63
C THR A 509 5.35 5.36 -34.05
N ASN A 510 5.07 6.34 -34.92
CA ASN A 510 4.89 7.75 -34.55
C ASN A 510 3.41 8.13 -34.37
N MET A 511 2.50 7.14 -34.39
CA MET A 511 1.07 7.42 -34.15
C MET A 511 0.83 7.91 -32.73
N SER A 512 -0.08 8.87 -32.56
CA SER A 512 -0.59 9.21 -31.22
C SER A 512 -1.30 8.01 -30.60
N LYS A 513 -1.36 7.93 -29.26
CA LYS A 513 -2.06 6.82 -28.56
C LYS A 513 -3.49 6.67 -29.04
N LYS A 514 -4.20 7.78 -29.27
CA LYS A 514 -5.58 7.79 -29.77
C LYS A 514 -5.68 7.16 -31.16
N ASN A 515 -4.87 7.62 -32.11
CA ASN A 515 -4.88 7.11 -33.48
C ASN A 515 -4.47 5.64 -33.54
N LEU A 516 -3.56 5.22 -32.68
CA LEU A 516 -3.12 3.83 -32.56
C LEU A 516 -4.25 2.92 -32.06
N ILE A 517 -4.99 3.37 -31.04
CA ILE A 517 -6.15 2.64 -30.50
C ILE A 517 -7.27 2.56 -31.56
N ASP A 518 -7.53 3.65 -32.27
CA ASP A 518 -8.49 3.67 -33.38
C ASP A 518 -8.08 2.70 -34.49
N TYR A 519 -6.81 2.65 -34.84
CA TYR A 519 -6.26 1.68 -35.82
C TYR A 519 -6.45 0.23 -35.33
N ILE A 520 -6.18 -0.07 -34.06
CA ILE A 520 -6.40 -1.40 -33.48
C ILE A 520 -7.88 -1.77 -33.50
N ASN A 521 -8.77 -0.81 -33.26
CA ASN A 521 -10.20 -1.04 -33.20
C ASN A 521 -10.86 -1.24 -34.56
N PHE A 522 -10.47 -0.46 -35.52
CA PHE A 522 -11.11 -0.38 -36.84
C PHE A 522 -10.30 -1.01 -37.98
N GLY A 523 -9.00 -1.26 -37.78
CA GLY A 523 -8.08 -1.73 -38.83
C GLY A 523 -8.44 -3.05 -39.53
N LYS A 524 -9.26 -3.91 -38.90
CA LYS A 524 -9.79 -5.10 -39.55
C LYS A 524 -10.96 -4.84 -40.50
N GLN A 525 -11.65 -3.71 -40.39
CA GLN A 525 -12.75 -3.35 -41.32
C GLN A 525 -12.18 -2.67 -42.58
N VAL A 526 -11.04 -1.98 -42.47
CA VAL A 526 -10.42 -1.27 -43.58
C VAL A 526 -9.74 -2.20 -44.56
N SER A 527 -9.27 -3.38 -44.15
CA SER A 527 -8.63 -4.36 -45.05
C SER A 527 -9.57 -5.07 -46.02
N LYS A 528 -10.89 -4.85 -45.92
CA LYS A 528 -11.90 -5.47 -46.78
C LYS A 528 -12.55 -4.55 -47.81
N GLY A 529 -12.19 -3.28 -47.92
CA GLY A 529 -12.90 -2.45 -48.91
C GLY A 529 -12.49 -1.02 -49.20
N VAL A 530 -11.43 -0.46 -48.64
CA VAL A 530 -11.04 0.92 -48.98
C VAL A 530 -9.53 1.00 -49.17
N SER A 531 -9.11 0.97 -50.40
CA SER A 531 -7.74 1.29 -50.79
C SER A 531 -7.49 2.79 -50.73
N ARG A 532 -6.34 3.19 -50.18
CA ARG A 532 -5.61 4.45 -50.46
C ARG A 532 -6.09 5.79 -49.88
N GLY A 533 -7.08 5.88 -49.02
CA GLY A 533 -7.53 7.21 -48.54
C GLY A 533 -7.28 7.50 -47.04
N LEU A 534 -6.96 6.51 -46.19
CA LEU A 534 -6.83 6.72 -44.76
C LEU A 534 -5.42 7.07 -44.25
N PHE A 535 -4.39 6.97 -45.14
CA PHE A 535 -3.02 7.40 -44.80
C PHE A 535 -2.81 8.91 -44.87
N ASP A 536 -3.82 9.67 -45.34
CA ASP A 536 -3.83 11.12 -45.45
C ASP A 536 -4.77 11.84 -44.49
N VAL A 537 -5.20 11.18 -43.42
CA VAL A 537 -5.80 11.92 -42.29
C VAL A 537 -4.68 12.64 -41.60
N GLY A 538 -4.43 13.83 -42.12
CA GLY A 538 -3.34 14.69 -41.79
C GLY A 538 -3.07 14.78 -40.30
N MET A 539 -1.82 14.70 -39.93
CA MET A 539 -1.24 15.26 -38.74
C MET A 539 -1.79 16.68 -38.52
N ARG A 540 -2.94 16.81 -37.92
CA ARG A 540 -3.36 18.07 -37.32
C ARG A 540 -2.88 18.01 -35.87
N ASN A 541 -1.82 18.75 -35.62
CA ASN A 541 -1.26 19.04 -34.33
C ASN A 541 -2.36 19.62 -33.42
N GLY A 542 -2.97 18.76 -32.61
CA GLY A 542 -3.84 19.13 -31.52
C GLY A 542 -3.14 18.74 -30.20
N GLU A 543 -2.07 19.47 -29.85
CA GLU A 543 -1.25 19.13 -28.66
C GLU A 543 -2.04 19.02 -27.35
N ASN A 544 -3.22 19.64 -27.24
CA ASN A 544 -3.97 19.73 -25.98
C ASN A 544 -5.09 18.68 -25.83
N GLU A 545 -5.77 18.26 -26.89
CA GLU A 545 -6.71 17.12 -26.82
C GLU A 545 -5.96 15.80 -26.56
N ASP A 546 -4.73 15.67 -27.06
CA ASP A 546 -3.89 14.50 -26.82
C ASP A 546 -3.41 14.40 -25.37
N PHE A 547 -3.19 15.51 -24.64
CA PHE A 547 -2.70 15.46 -23.27
C PHE A 547 -3.67 14.75 -22.32
N LYS A 548 -4.93 15.20 -22.25
CA LYS A 548 -5.93 14.60 -21.36
C LYS A 548 -6.13 13.11 -21.70
N PHE A 549 -6.27 12.80 -22.99
CA PHE A 549 -6.41 11.42 -23.44
C PHE A 549 -5.20 10.56 -23.07
N ASN A 550 -3.98 11.07 -23.30
CA ASN A 550 -2.75 10.37 -23.00
C ASN A 550 -2.61 10.07 -21.50
N MET A 551 -2.92 11.04 -20.63
CA MET A 551 -2.89 10.86 -19.18
C MET A 551 -3.90 9.82 -18.73
N MET A 552 -5.14 9.91 -19.24
CA MET A 552 -6.18 8.94 -18.91
C MET A 552 -5.81 7.53 -19.39
N ALA A 553 -5.24 7.39 -20.58
CA ALA A 553 -4.78 6.12 -21.13
C ALA A 553 -3.63 5.53 -20.27
N GLU A 554 -2.68 6.34 -19.82
CA GLU A 554 -1.62 5.90 -18.91
C GLU A 554 -2.19 5.43 -17.57
N ARG A 555 -3.06 6.22 -16.94
CA ARG A 555 -3.71 5.83 -15.69
C ARG A 555 -4.47 4.52 -15.81
N GLU A 556 -5.19 4.34 -16.92
CA GLU A 556 -5.95 3.10 -17.18
C GLU A 556 -5.02 1.88 -17.35
N ALA A 557 -3.93 2.02 -18.10
CA ALA A 557 -3.03 0.92 -18.42
C ALA A 557 -1.99 0.61 -17.34
N LEU A 558 -1.47 1.64 -16.69
CA LEU A 558 -0.35 1.55 -15.74
C LEU A 558 -0.79 1.78 -14.29
N GLY A 559 -2.02 2.25 -14.06
CA GLY A 559 -2.52 2.65 -12.73
C GLY A 559 -1.87 3.92 -12.20
N PHE A 560 -1.07 4.61 -13.02
CA PHE A 560 -0.25 5.74 -12.64
C PHE A 560 0.07 6.65 -13.86
N TYR A 561 0.59 7.86 -13.60
CA TYR A 561 1.03 8.81 -14.63
C TYR A 561 2.56 8.79 -14.76
N ILE A 562 3.09 8.19 -15.82
CA ILE A 562 4.55 8.14 -16.06
C ILE A 562 5.05 9.43 -16.70
N SER A 563 4.31 9.95 -17.71
CA SER A 563 4.77 11.10 -18.52
C SER A 563 4.86 12.37 -17.69
N GLU A 564 3.79 12.71 -16.97
CA GLU A 564 3.71 13.90 -16.10
C GLU A 564 2.56 13.70 -15.10
N ASN A 565 2.76 14.00 -13.81
CA ASN A 565 1.62 14.05 -12.90
C ASN A 565 0.76 15.29 -13.24
N PRO A 566 -0.52 15.11 -13.59
CA PRO A 566 -1.40 16.21 -13.97
C PRO A 566 -1.49 17.31 -12.91
N PHE A 567 -1.29 16.98 -11.64
CA PHE A 567 -1.33 17.93 -10.54
C PHE A 567 -0.33 19.09 -10.70
N TYR A 568 0.87 18.83 -11.25
CA TYR A 568 1.87 19.91 -11.40
C TYR A 568 1.38 21.09 -12.24
N ARG A 569 0.42 20.86 -13.13
CA ARG A 569 -0.22 21.96 -13.89
C ARG A 569 -1.18 22.77 -13.01
N PHE A 570 -1.63 22.21 -11.89
CA PHE A 570 -2.61 22.83 -10.99
C PHE A 570 -2.00 23.28 -9.65
N LYS A 571 -0.73 23.01 -9.42
CA LYS A 571 -0.02 23.36 -8.18
C LYS A 571 -0.14 24.85 -7.85
N ALA A 572 0.09 25.72 -8.85
CA ALA A 572 -0.02 27.17 -8.66
C ALA A 572 -1.44 27.60 -8.24
N LEU A 573 -2.48 26.90 -8.71
CA LEU A 573 -3.86 27.16 -8.29
C LEU A 573 -4.09 26.74 -6.84
N ARG A 574 -3.63 25.55 -6.43
CA ARG A 574 -3.71 25.10 -5.05
C ARG A 574 -3.09 26.15 -4.10
N ASP A 575 -1.86 26.56 -4.44
CA ASP A 575 -1.10 27.51 -3.62
C ASP A 575 -1.77 28.91 -3.58
N ALA A 576 -2.29 29.39 -4.70
CA ALA A 576 -3.01 30.66 -4.76
C ALA A 576 -4.35 30.63 -4.00
N GLN A 577 -4.96 29.50 -3.79
CA GLN A 577 -6.19 29.31 -3.02
C GLN A 577 -5.93 28.88 -1.57
N ASN A 578 -4.68 28.77 -1.15
CA ASN A 578 -4.26 28.32 0.19
C ASN A 578 -4.88 26.97 0.60
N LEU A 579 -5.07 26.05 -0.35
CA LEU A 579 -5.55 24.71 -0.04
C LEU A 579 -4.47 23.91 0.68
N LYS A 580 -4.88 23.05 1.61
CA LYS A 580 -3.95 22.26 2.41
C LYS A 580 -3.19 21.26 1.53
N LYS A 581 -1.90 21.11 1.80
CA LYS A 581 -1.09 20.07 1.17
C LYS A 581 -1.44 18.72 1.77
N ILE A 582 -1.47 17.68 0.94
CA ILE A 582 -1.84 16.32 1.37
C ILE A 582 -0.86 15.79 2.44
N GLY A 583 0.43 16.09 2.31
CA GLY A 583 1.44 15.67 3.29
C GLY A 583 1.37 16.37 4.65
N ASP A 584 0.64 17.48 4.77
CA ASP A 584 0.49 18.27 6.00
C ASP A 584 -0.84 17.96 6.73
N ILE A 585 -1.59 16.94 6.32
CA ILE A 585 -2.89 16.57 6.88
C ILE A 585 -2.70 15.84 8.22
N GLU A 586 -3.52 16.23 9.21
CA GLU A 586 -3.58 15.62 10.53
C GLU A 586 -4.93 14.93 10.77
N GLU A 587 -4.98 14.04 11.77
CA GLU A 587 -6.21 13.34 12.16
C GLU A 587 -7.26 14.31 12.71
N ASP A 588 -8.53 13.97 12.52
CA ASP A 588 -9.71 14.68 13.04
C ASP A 588 -9.93 16.14 12.54
N GLU A 589 -9.22 16.58 11.49
CA GLU A 589 -9.43 17.90 10.92
C GLU A 589 -10.39 17.92 9.71
N GLU A 590 -11.04 19.06 9.46
CA GLU A 590 -11.72 19.35 8.20
C GLU A 590 -10.70 19.90 7.19
N VAL A 591 -10.64 19.30 6.01
CA VAL A 591 -9.67 19.66 4.97
C VAL A 591 -10.34 20.03 3.66
N GLU A 592 -9.70 20.98 2.98
CA GLU A 592 -9.93 21.30 1.57
C GLU A 592 -8.63 21.04 0.81
N ILE A 593 -8.64 20.07 -0.09
CA ILE A 593 -7.45 19.61 -0.82
C ILE A 593 -7.69 19.56 -2.31
N MET A 594 -6.61 19.61 -3.07
CA MET A 594 -6.62 19.40 -4.53
C MET A 594 -5.51 18.43 -4.91
N GLY A 595 -5.86 17.36 -5.63
CA GLY A 595 -4.91 16.37 -6.05
C GLY A 595 -5.23 15.73 -7.41
N ALA A 596 -4.22 15.14 -8.05
CA ALA A 596 -4.44 14.28 -9.20
C ALA A 596 -5.14 12.99 -8.76
N LEU A 597 -6.20 12.62 -9.45
CA LEU A 597 -6.87 11.33 -9.26
C LEU A 597 -6.02 10.23 -9.90
N THR A 598 -5.19 9.56 -9.12
CA THR A 598 -4.31 8.50 -9.61
C THR A 598 -5.03 7.17 -9.72
N HIS A 599 -5.87 6.86 -8.76
CA HIS A 599 -6.67 5.63 -8.73
C HIS A 599 -8.05 5.89 -8.15
N PHE A 600 -9.03 5.08 -8.56
CA PHE A 600 -10.28 4.93 -7.82
C PHE A 600 -10.81 3.51 -7.91
N SER A 601 -11.43 3.07 -6.83
CA SER A 601 -12.15 1.81 -6.74
C SER A 601 -13.60 2.03 -6.36
N LYS A 602 -14.45 1.05 -6.67
CA LYS A 602 -15.87 1.10 -6.31
C LYS A 602 -16.34 -0.23 -5.74
N LYS A 603 -17.18 -0.15 -4.71
CA LYS A 603 -17.85 -1.31 -4.14
C LYS A 603 -19.35 -1.04 -4.11
N LYS A 604 -20.11 -1.86 -4.84
CA LYS A 604 -21.58 -1.74 -4.90
C LYS A 604 -22.24 -2.28 -3.65
N PHE A 605 -23.23 -1.56 -3.17
CA PHE A 605 -24.13 -1.95 -2.10
C PHE A 605 -25.57 -1.83 -2.58
N LYS A 606 -26.53 -2.34 -1.79
CA LYS A 606 -27.96 -2.32 -2.19
C LYS A 606 -28.50 -0.90 -2.35
N ASN A 607 -28.07 0.03 -1.49
CA ASN A 607 -28.54 1.41 -1.44
C ASN A 607 -27.57 2.43 -2.03
N GLY A 608 -26.54 1.99 -2.80
CA GLY A 608 -25.59 2.91 -3.39
C GLY A 608 -24.23 2.28 -3.72
N THR A 609 -23.25 3.11 -3.96
CA THR A 609 -21.89 2.69 -4.30
C THR A 609 -20.89 3.47 -3.47
N LYS A 610 -20.01 2.78 -2.74
CA LYS A 610 -18.84 3.38 -2.11
C LYS A 610 -17.74 3.56 -3.16
N PHE A 611 -17.18 4.75 -3.24
CA PHE A 611 -15.99 5.05 -4.02
C PHE A 611 -14.85 5.37 -3.07
N ALA A 612 -13.68 4.84 -3.36
CA ALA A 612 -12.41 5.22 -2.75
C ALA A 612 -11.55 5.86 -3.83
N LEU A 613 -11.11 7.09 -3.61
CA LEU A 613 -10.42 7.95 -4.56
C LEU A 613 -9.03 8.23 -4.05
N ARG A 614 -7.99 7.79 -4.73
CA ARG A 614 -6.62 8.16 -4.38
C ARG A 614 -6.24 9.46 -5.05
N LEU A 615 -5.97 10.45 -4.24
CA LEU A 615 -5.54 11.78 -4.64
C LEU A 615 -4.06 11.98 -4.31
N GLU A 616 -3.31 12.55 -5.24
CA GLU A 616 -1.89 12.80 -5.11
C GLU A 616 -1.57 14.25 -5.47
N ASP A 617 -0.77 14.92 -4.63
CA ASP A 617 -0.17 16.22 -4.92
C ASP A 617 1.37 16.14 -4.92
N ASP A 618 2.05 17.27 -4.77
CA ASP A 618 3.52 17.34 -4.69
C ASP A 618 4.07 17.02 -3.30
N SER A 619 3.24 16.78 -2.31
CA SER A 619 3.63 16.52 -0.92
C SER A 619 3.28 15.10 -0.44
N GLY A 620 2.37 14.41 -1.12
CA GLY A 620 1.94 13.06 -0.73
C GLY A 620 0.67 12.59 -1.43
N TYR A 621 0.05 11.58 -0.86
CA TYR A 621 -1.23 11.05 -1.31
C TYR A 621 -2.16 10.81 -0.12
N ILE A 622 -3.46 10.78 -0.39
CA ILE A 622 -4.51 10.41 0.57
C ILE A 622 -5.68 9.75 -0.15
N ASP A 623 -6.34 8.83 0.51
CA ASP A 623 -7.57 8.24 0.01
C ASP A 623 -8.78 9.05 0.51
N ALA A 624 -9.68 9.43 -0.41
CA ALA A 624 -10.94 10.08 -0.09
C ALA A 624 -12.09 9.11 -0.33
N ILE A 625 -12.93 8.93 0.68
CA ILE A 625 -14.03 7.95 0.67
C ILE A 625 -15.36 8.67 0.59
N ILE A 626 -16.18 8.25 -0.36
CA ILE A 626 -17.56 8.76 -0.50
C ILE A 626 -18.54 7.65 -0.80
N PHE A 627 -19.76 7.79 -0.29
CA PHE A 627 -20.87 6.91 -0.59
C PHE A 627 -21.92 7.63 -1.45
N ILE A 628 -22.20 7.09 -2.63
CA ILE A 628 -23.14 7.65 -3.62
C ILE A 628 -24.40 6.80 -3.67
N ASN A 629 -25.51 7.38 -3.23
CA ASN A 629 -26.83 6.73 -3.24
C ASN A 629 -27.56 6.93 -4.57
N GLU A 630 -27.45 8.12 -5.14
CA GLU A 630 -28.10 8.52 -6.37
C GLU A 630 -27.09 8.65 -7.50
N ASP A 631 -27.40 8.06 -8.64
CA ASP A 631 -26.62 8.11 -9.89
C ASP A 631 -25.10 7.82 -9.76
N PRO A 632 -24.71 6.66 -9.24
CA PRO A 632 -23.29 6.29 -9.16
C PRO A 632 -22.61 6.15 -10.53
N ILE A 633 -23.38 5.97 -11.60
CA ILE A 633 -22.86 5.85 -12.98
C ILE A 633 -22.36 7.21 -13.48
N SER A 634 -23.12 8.27 -13.26
CA SER A 634 -22.70 9.63 -13.62
C SER A 634 -21.49 10.06 -12.79
N PHE A 635 -21.46 9.70 -11.49
CA PHE A 635 -20.33 9.98 -10.63
C PHE A 635 -19.06 9.23 -11.09
N GLU A 636 -19.18 7.95 -11.44
CA GLU A 636 -18.07 7.18 -12.02
C GLU A 636 -17.55 7.81 -13.32
N LYS A 637 -18.47 8.27 -14.18
CA LYS A 637 -18.11 8.98 -15.40
C LYS A 637 -17.34 10.26 -15.06
N LYS A 638 -17.81 11.05 -14.10
CA LYS A 638 -17.10 12.24 -13.60
C LYS A 638 -15.68 11.91 -13.18
N LEU A 639 -15.46 10.84 -12.40
CA LEU A 639 -14.13 10.39 -11.98
C LEU A 639 -13.27 9.94 -13.15
N SER A 640 -13.84 9.15 -14.07
CA SER A 640 -13.08 8.61 -15.20
C SER A 640 -12.66 9.66 -16.22
N GLU A 641 -13.43 10.75 -16.34
CA GLU A 641 -13.16 11.85 -17.29
C GLU A 641 -12.30 12.98 -16.72
N ASN A 642 -11.92 12.93 -15.42
CA ASN A 642 -11.16 14.01 -14.79
C ASN A 642 -9.83 13.53 -14.23
N LEU A 643 -8.83 14.41 -14.33
CA LEU A 643 -7.46 14.14 -13.92
C LEU A 643 -7.15 14.70 -12.54
N VAL A 644 -7.75 15.83 -12.19
CA VAL A 644 -7.53 16.55 -10.91
C VAL A 644 -8.88 16.85 -10.29
N LEU A 645 -8.99 16.62 -9.01
CA LEU A 645 -10.19 16.88 -8.22
C LEU A 645 -9.86 17.78 -7.03
N TYR A 646 -10.83 18.63 -6.70
CA TYR A 646 -10.93 19.27 -5.40
C TYR A 646 -11.83 18.43 -4.50
N VAL A 647 -11.42 18.24 -3.27
CA VAL A 647 -12.15 17.46 -2.27
C VAL A 647 -12.19 18.21 -0.95
N LYS A 648 -13.38 18.28 -0.36
CA LYS A 648 -13.63 18.75 0.99
C LYS A 648 -14.19 17.62 1.84
N GLY A 649 -13.64 17.43 3.03
CA GLY A 649 -14.08 16.37 3.93
C GLY A 649 -13.37 16.42 5.28
N ARG A 650 -13.70 15.43 6.14
CA ARG A 650 -13.09 15.26 7.45
C ARG A 650 -12.10 14.11 7.41
N VAL A 651 -10.94 14.33 7.99
CA VAL A 651 -9.90 13.31 8.12
C VAL A 651 -10.26 12.35 9.25
N GLN A 652 -10.11 11.07 9.02
CA GLN A 652 -10.25 10.02 10.04
C GLN A 652 -9.13 9.00 9.92
N ALA A 653 -8.72 8.47 11.06
CA ALA A 653 -7.83 7.33 11.10
C ALA A 653 -8.62 6.03 10.87
N VAL A 654 -8.11 5.13 10.04
CA VAL A 654 -8.74 3.87 9.69
C VAL A 654 -7.73 2.74 9.86
N GLU A 655 -8.14 1.67 10.49
CA GLU A 655 -7.35 0.44 10.61
C GLU A 655 -7.44 -0.36 9.30
N SER A 656 -6.32 -0.94 8.87
CA SER A 656 -6.28 -1.81 7.69
C SER A 656 -7.20 -3.02 7.86
N GLU A 657 -7.99 -3.36 6.82
CA GLU A 657 -8.88 -4.53 6.82
C GLU A 657 -8.16 -5.82 6.34
N ASP A 658 -6.88 -5.74 5.95
CA ASP A 658 -6.13 -6.91 5.46
C ASP A 658 -5.73 -7.82 6.63
N GLU A 659 -6.19 -9.09 6.57
CA GLU A 659 -5.94 -10.12 7.60
C GLU A 659 -4.45 -10.49 7.76
N ASP A 660 -3.61 -10.11 6.81
CA ASP A 660 -2.17 -10.45 6.76
C ASP A 660 -1.25 -9.29 7.21
N ASP A 661 -1.76 -8.06 7.34
CA ASP A 661 -0.99 -6.91 7.80
C ASP A 661 -1.34 -6.59 9.26
N GLU A 662 -0.34 -6.50 10.13
CA GLU A 662 -0.46 -5.96 11.48
C GLU A 662 -1.20 -4.61 11.39
N GLU A 663 -2.11 -4.31 12.32
CA GLU A 663 -2.98 -3.13 12.42
C GLU A 663 -2.27 -1.83 11.98
N GLU A 664 -2.24 -1.58 10.67
CA GLU A 664 -1.77 -0.30 10.14
C GLU A 664 -2.92 0.70 10.16
N THR A 665 -2.77 1.75 10.94
CA THR A 665 -3.68 2.89 10.92
C THR A 665 -3.21 3.87 9.84
N TYR A 666 -4.07 4.18 8.87
CA TYR A 666 -3.83 5.18 7.86
C TYR A 666 -4.90 6.27 7.88
N LEU A 667 -4.58 7.45 7.36
CA LEU A 667 -5.52 8.56 7.27
C LEU A 667 -6.31 8.49 5.97
N GLU A 668 -7.62 8.69 6.05
CA GLU A 668 -8.49 8.88 4.91
C GLU A 668 -9.38 10.11 5.07
N VAL A 669 -9.81 10.73 3.97
CA VAL A 669 -10.77 11.82 3.97
C VAL A 669 -12.17 11.26 3.76
N LYS A 670 -13.02 11.35 4.77
CA LYS A 670 -14.43 11.04 4.65
C LYS A 670 -15.17 12.22 4.04
N VAL A 671 -15.84 11.96 2.91
CA VAL A 671 -16.60 12.96 2.19
C VAL A 671 -18.09 12.70 2.37
N ASP A 672 -18.82 13.66 2.91
CA ASP A 672 -20.23 13.49 3.29
C ASP A 672 -21.21 13.70 2.13
N SER A 673 -20.82 14.47 1.10
CA SER A 673 -21.69 14.78 -0.04
C SER A 673 -20.91 14.76 -1.36
N PRO A 674 -21.55 14.31 -2.47
CA PRO A 674 -20.97 14.39 -3.82
C PRO A 674 -20.61 15.83 -4.25
N GLU A 675 -21.27 16.82 -3.70
CA GLU A 675 -21.00 18.25 -3.97
C GLU A 675 -19.64 18.70 -3.41
N ASN A 676 -19.11 17.97 -2.45
CA ASN A 676 -17.80 18.22 -1.86
C ASN A 676 -16.64 17.64 -2.71
N ILE A 677 -16.96 16.94 -3.80
CA ILE A 677 -15.98 16.50 -4.81
C ILE A 677 -16.25 17.26 -6.11
N LYS A 678 -15.34 18.16 -6.46
CA LYS A 678 -15.48 19.01 -7.64
C LYS A 678 -14.41 18.70 -8.67
N THR A 679 -14.77 18.77 -9.94
CA THR A 679 -13.78 18.85 -11.00
C THR A 679 -13.06 20.19 -10.91
N PHE A 680 -11.91 20.27 -11.53
CA PHE A 680 -11.18 21.52 -11.64
C PHE A 680 -12.06 22.66 -12.21
N GLU A 681 -12.82 22.38 -13.25
CA GLU A 681 -13.70 23.37 -13.88
C GLU A 681 -14.80 23.85 -12.93
N GLU A 682 -15.43 22.91 -12.18
CA GLU A 682 -16.45 23.24 -11.19
C GLU A 682 -15.87 24.08 -10.03
N PHE A 683 -14.70 23.69 -9.53
CA PHE A 683 -14.01 24.44 -8.46
C PHE A 683 -13.66 25.87 -8.90
N LEU A 684 -13.03 26.02 -10.06
CA LEU A 684 -12.70 27.34 -10.59
C LEU A 684 -13.95 28.20 -10.84
N SER A 685 -15.03 27.60 -11.35
CA SER A 685 -16.26 28.37 -11.61
C SER A 685 -16.84 28.96 -10.32
N ILE A 686 -16.76 28.23 -9.21
CA ILE A 686 -17.23 28.72 -7.91
C ILE A 686 -16.30 29.84 -7.38
N LYS A 687 -15.01 29.64 -7.39
CA LYS A 687 -14.02 30.62 -6.91
C LYS A 687 -14.02 31.89 -7.76
N LEU A 688 -14.35 31.78 -9.02
CA LEU A 688 -14.48 32.93 -9.92
C LEU A 688 -15.80 33.65 -9.72
N SER A 689 -16.90 32.98 -9.40
CA SER A 689 -18.17 33.60 -9.08
C SER A 689 -18.12 34.46 -7.79
N GLU A 690 -17.24 34.11 -6.85
CA GLU A 690 -16.99 34.87 -5.63
C GLU A 690 -16.24 36.22 -5.90
N LYS A 691 -15.58 36.38 -7.05
CA LYS A 691 -14.76 37.57 -7.41
C LYS A 691 -15.23 38.26 -8.69
N LEU A 692 -16.49 38.11 -9.08
CA LEU A 692 -17.04 38.65 -10.34
C LEU A 692 -17.10 40.17 -10.37
N ASP A 693 -16.04 40.80 -10.88
CA ASP A 693 -16.08 42.12 -11.47
C ASP A 693 -15.48 42.04 -12.88
N LEU A 694 -16.27 41.50 -13.81
CA LEU A 694 -15.87 41.30 -15.21
C LEU A 694 -15.51 42.64 -15.89
N GLU A 695 -16.17 43.72 -15.51
CA GLU A 695 -15.92 45.05 -16.05
C GLU A 695 -14.55 45.60 -15.58
N ARG A 696 -14.24 45.44 -14.32
CA ARG A 696 -12.92 45.80 -13.79
C ARG A 696 -11.78 44.99 -14.40
N ILE A 697 -11.98 43.69 -14.55
CA ILE A 697 -10.94 42.81 -15.15
C ILE A 697 -10.74 43.13 -16.63
N TRP A 698 -11.82 43.41 -17.35
CA TRP A 698 -11.75 43.80 -18.75
C TRP A 698 -11.04 45.16 -18.94
N ASN A 699 -11.36 46.13 -18.11
CA ASN A 699 -10.71 47.44 -18.13
C ASN A 699 -9.22 47.34 -17.78
N LYS A 700 -8.88 46.47 -16.83
CA LYS A 700 -7.48 46.17 -16.48
C LYS A 700 -6.74 45.49 -17.64
N PHE A 701 -7.36 44.52 -18.32
CA PHE A 701 -6.82 43.86 -19.51
C PHE A 701 -6.53 44.87 -20.64
N LEU A 702 -7.47 45.74 -20.94
CA LEU A 702 -7.29 46.79 -21.94
C LEU A 702 -6.16 47.76 -21.58
N ALA A 703 -6.05 48.18 -20.33
CA ALA A 703 -5.03 49.07 -19.84
C ALA A 703 -3.61 48.48 -19.89
N GLU A 704 -3.46 47.18 -19.52
CA GLU A 704 -2.16 46.51 -19.50
C GLU A 704 -1.66 46.15 -20.90
N LYS A 705 -2.55 45.82 -21.83
CA LYS A 705 -2.14 45.35 -23.16
C LYS A 705 -2.00 46.40 -24.23
N ASN A 706 -2.37 47.66 -23.93
CA ASN A 706 -2.36 48.77 -24.94
C ASN A 706 -2.93 48.33 -26.33
N TYR A 707 -4.02 47.62 -26.30
CA TYR A 707 -4.56 46.93 -27.48
C TYR A 707 -5.18 47.88 -28.45
N THR A 708 -4.64 47.92 -29.66
CA THR A 708 -5.32 48.48 -30.83
C THR A 708 -5.94 47.31 -31.58
N PHE A 709 -7.28 47.24 -31.56
CA PHE A 709 -8.08 46.18 -32.21
C PHE A 709 -7.94 46.08 -33.75
N ASN A 710 -7.17 46.95 -34.35
CA ASN A 710 -6.96 46.96 -35.82
C ASN A 710 -6.11 45.79 -36.29
N GLY A 711 -6.78 44.73 -36.79
CA GLY A 711 -6.16 43.60 -37.49
C GLY A 711 -6.02 42.31 -36.70
N ALA A 712 -6.31 42.26 -35.40
CA ALA A 712 -6.29 41.04 -34.59
C ALA A 712 -7.50 40.13 -34.86
N ARG A 713 -7.29 38.82 -34.94
CA ARG A 713 -8.41 37.89 -35.06
C ARG A 713 -9.17 37.81 -33.76
N GLU A 714 -10.50 37.79 -33.79
CA GLU A 714 -11.35 37.65 -32.66
C GLU A 714 -11.00 36.49 -31.71
N ARG A 715 -10.53 35.39 -32.27
CA ARG A 715 -10.05 34.21 -31.54
C ARG A 715 -8.83 34.55 -30.66
N ASP A 716 -7.89 35.31 -31.16
CA ASP A 716 -6.64 35.64 -30.47
C ASP A 716 -6.92 36.55 -29.28
N ILE A 717 -7.88 37.50 -29.43
CA ILE A 717 -8.31 38.40 -28.35
C ILE A 717 -9.01 37.62 -27.24
N LYS A 718 -9.88 36.68 -27.61
CA LYS A 718 -10.57 35.83 -26.63
C LYS A 718 -9.57 34.97 -25.88
N GLU A 719 -8.57 34.41 -26.55
CA GLU A 719 -7.54 33.60 -25.95
C GLU A 719 -6.69 34.39 -24.96
N GLU A 720 -6.27 35.57 -25.33
CA GLU A 720 -5.46 36.44 -24.47
C GLU A 720 -6.25 36.97 -23.27
N PHE A 721 -7.53 37.34 -23.44
CA PHE A 721 -8.39 37.76 -22.33
C PHE A 721 -8.61 36.60 -21.33
N VAL A 722 -8.86 35.39 -21.82
CA VAL A 722 -9.03 34.20 -20.96
C VAL A 722 -7.76 33.94 -20.17
N ARG A 723 -6.59 34.01 -20.80
CA ARG A 723 -5.30 33.83 -20.12
C ARG A 723 -5.05 34.92 -19.09
N PHE A 724 -5.35 36.17 -19.43
CA PHE A 724 -5.24 37.30 -18.53
C PHE A 724 -6.15 37.13 -17.29
N TRP A 725 -7.35 36.71 -17.50
CA TRP A 725 -8.32 36.51 -16.43
C TRP A 725 -7.90 35.34 -15.50
N ILE A 726 -7.45 34.24 -16.07
CA ILE A 726 -6.90 33.13 -15.28
C ILE A 726 -5.64 33.59 -14.50
N LYS A 727 -4.81 34.44 -15.09
CA LYS A 727 -3.65 35.04 -14.41
C LYS A 727 -4.05 35.86 -13.18
N GLU A 728 -5.07 36.71 -13.30
CA GLU A 728 -5.58 37.56 -12.20
C GLU A 728 -6.14 36.74 -11.02
N ILE A 729 -6.57 35.52 -11.26
CA ILE A 729 -7.24 34.66 -10.27
C ILE A 729 -6.29 33.61 -9.67
N ALA A 730 -5.46 33.03 -10.49
CA ALA A 730 -4.65 31.86 -10.14
C ALA A 730 -3.13 32.06 -10.35
N GLY A 731 -2.72 33.28 -10.73
CA GLY A 731 -1.31 33.61 -10.97
C GLY A 731 -0.82 33.32 -12.39
N GLU A 732 0.32 33.93 -12.74
CA GLU A 732 0.88 33.91 -14.09
C GLU A 732 1.34 32.49 -14.49
N GLU A 733 1.97 31.77 -13.61
CA GLU A 733 2.46 30.41 -13.84
C GLU A 733 1.33 29.46 -14.24
N PHE A 734 0.19 29.57 -13.57
CA PHE A 734 -0.98 28.76 -13.87
C PHE A 734 -1.63 29.11 -15.20
N ALA A 735 -1.76 30.40 -15.50
CA ALA A 735 -2.33 30.90 -16.75
C ALA A 735 -1.57 30.42 -18.01
N VAL A 736 -0.26 30.26 -17.91
CA VAL A 736 0.58 29.75 -19.02
C VAL A 736 0.41 28.25 -19.22
N LYS A 737 0.21 27.49 -18.13
CA LYS A 737 0.13 26.02 -18.16
C LYS A 737 -1.25 25.47 -18.51
N VAL A 738 -2.32 26.28 -18.40
CA VAL A 738 -3.69 25.83 -18.66
C VAL A 738 -4.02 25.87 -20.15
N PRO A 739 -4.54 24.78 -20.75
CA PRO A 739 -5.02 24.78 -22.12
C PRO A 739 -6.17 25.76 -22.37
N TYR A 740 -6.18 26.45 -23.50
CA TYR A 740 -7.20 27.44 -23.87
C TYR A 740 -8.64 26.88 -23.81
N GLU A 741 -8.84 25.64 -24.29
CA GLU A 741 -10.14 24.98 -24.29
C GLU A 741 -10.68 24.78 -22.84
N TRP A 742 -9.83 24.60 -21.88
CA TRP A 742 -10.19 24.51 -20.47
C TRP A 742 -10.60 25.88 -19.92
N GLY A 743 -9.87 26.92 -20.29
CA GLY A 743 -10.26 28.29 -19.94
C GLY A 743 -11.63 28.66 -20.51
N LEU A 744 -11.93 28.24 -21.74
CA LEU A 744 -13.25 28.46 -22.34
C LEU A 744 -14.39 27.68 -21.63
N LYS A 745 -14.14 26.45 -21.16
CA LYS A 745 -15.12 25.69 -20.38
C LYS A 745 -15.41 26.34 -19.04
N VAL A 746 -14.38 26.84 -18.37
CA VAL A 746 -14.51 27.60 -17.12
C VAL A 746 -15.32 28.87 -17.35
N LEU A 747 -15.00 29.66 -18.37
CA LEU A 747 -15.76 30.82 -18.78
C LEU A 747 -17.24 30.50 -19.05
N LYS A 748 -17.51 29.39 -19.72
CA LYS A 748 -18.88 28.95 -20.02
C LYS A 748 -19.64 28.59 -18.73
N ALA A 749 -19.02 27.87 -17.82
CA ALA A 749 -19.62 27.51 -16.53
C ALA A 749 -19.89 28.76 -15.67
N LEU A 750 -18.95 29.69 -15.59
CA LEU A 750 -19.07 30.94 -14.88
C LEU A 750 -20.18 31.86 -15.41
N SER A 751 -20.27 31.95 -16.73
CA SER A 751 -21.27 32.78 -17.32
C SER A 751 -22.68 32.23 -17.08
N LEU A 752 -22.87 30.92 -16.98
CA LEU A 752 -24.13 30.30 -16.59
C LEU A 752 -24.50 30.63 -15.12
N GLU A 753 -23.52 30.53 -14.23
CA GLU A 753 -23.71 30.85 -12.79
C GLU A 753 -23.88 32.37 -12.55
N GLY A 754 -23.05 33.18 -13.19
CA GLY A 754 -23.17 34.64 -13.15
C GLY A 754 -24.50 35.12 -13.70
N ALA A 755 -25.02 34.53 -14.79
CA ALA A 755 -26.33 34.85 -15.32
C ALA A 755 -27.47 34.52 -14.33
N ARG A 756 -27.38 33.38 -13.60
CA ARG A 756 -28.34 33.04 -12.54
C ARG A 756 -28.32 34.00 -11.34
N ILE A 757 -27.16 34.45 -10.93
CA ILE A 757 -26.99 35.37 -9.81
C ILE A 757 -27.52 36.76 -10.20
N LEU A 758 -27.26 37.21 -11.41
CA LEU A 758 -27.70 38.50 -11.93
C LEU A 758 -29.20 38.55 -12.22
N GLU A 759 -29.80 37.45 -12.74
CA GLU A 759 -31.24 37.30 -12.82
C GLU A 759 -31.95 37.43 -11.46
N LYS A 760 -31.29 36.95 -10.41
CA LYS A 760 -31.80 37.04 -9.03
C LYS A 760 -31.72 38.44 -8.45
N ASN A 761 -30.77 39.29 -8.94
CA ASN A 761 -30.53 40.65 -8.48
C ASN A 761 -31.15 41.74 -9.35
N GLY A 762 -31.81 41.37 -10.49
CA GLY A 762 -32.55 42.31 -11.32
C GLY A 762 -31.70 43.18 -12.28
N ASP A 763 -30.43 42.80 -12.53
CA ASP A 763 -29.47 43.61 -13.31
C ASP A 763 -29.34 43.08 -14.76
N ASN A 764 -30.17 43.61 -15.67
CA ASN A 764 -30.29 43.14 -17.06
C ASN A 764 -29.05 43.44 -17.94
N LEU A 765 -28.22 44.40 -17.63
CA LEU A 765 -27.07 44.81 -18.47
C LEU A 765 -25.86 43.87 -18.34
N SER A 766 -25.60 43.34 -17.15
CA SER A 766 -24.55 42.37 -16.91
C SER A 766 -24.90 40.98 -17.43
N ILE A 767 -26.19 40.65 -17.50
CA ILE A 767 -26.70 39.39 -18.09
C ILE A 767 -26.44 39.33 -19.59
N LEU A 768 -26.57 40.45 -20.30
CA LEU A 768 -26.31 40.54 -21.73
C LEU A 768 -24.80 40.37 -22.05
N GLY A 769 -23.93 40.93 -21.22
CA GLY A 769 -22.48 40.75 -21.35
C GLY A 769 -22.03 39.33 -21.12
N ALA A 770 -22.55 38.68 -20.08
CA ALA A 770 -22.24 37.27 -19.76
C ALA A 770 -22.79 36.32 -20.85
N ARG A 771 -24.00 36.56 -21.35
CA ARG A 771 -24.57 35.76 -22.47
C ARG A 771 -23.84 35.96 -23.79
N ALA A 772 -23.31 37.16 -24.09
CA ALA A 772 -22.54 37.41 -25.28
C ALA A 772 -21.21 36.64 -25.34
N ILE A 773 -20.58 36.43 -24.19
CA ILE A 773 -19.37 35.62 -24.03
C ILE A 773 -19.69 34.13 -24.25
N ILE A 774 -20.90 33.67 -23.83
CA ILE A 774 -21.33 32.26 -23.91
C ILE A 774 -21.73 31.85 -25.33
N LEU A 775 -22.48 32.71 -26.03
CA LEU A 775 -23.33 32.25 -27.15
C LEU A 775 -22.65 32.18 -28.51
N LYS A 776 -21.37 32.42 -28.68
CA LYS A 776 -20.72 32.54 -29.99
C LYS A 776 -21.35 33.56 -30.93
N ASP A 777 -22.22 34.39 -30.43
CA ASP A 777 -22.92 35.38 -31.27
C ASP A 777 -22.07 36.64 -31.43
N LEU A 778 -21.39 36.70 -32.55
CA LEU A 778 -20.57 37.80 -32.99
C LEU A 778 -21.28 39.19 -32.83
N LYS A 779 -22.59 39.25 -32.93
CA LYS A 779 -23.37 40.47 -32.86
C LYS A 779 -23.47 41.00 -31.41
N LEU A 780 -23.75 40.14 -30.45
CA LEU A 780 -23.81 40.46 -29.04
C LEU A 780 -22.44 40.74 -28.45
N TRP A 781 -21.39 40.04 -28.91
CA TRP A 781 -20.01 40.32 -28.53
C TRP A 781 -19.55 41.70 -29.04
N ASN A 782 -19.86 42.03 -30.28
CA ASN A 782 -19.54 43.32 -30.86
C ASN A 782 -20.35 44.47 -30.21
N GLU A 783 -21.58 44.20 -29.77
CA GLU A 783 -22.41 45.14 -29.03
C GLU A 783 -21.89 45.36 -27.61
N PHE A 784 -21.41 44.31 -26.95
CA PHE A 784 -20.74 44.40 -25.67
C PHE A 784 -19.41 45.20 -25.79
N LEU A 785 -18.56 44.89 -26.76
CA LEU A 785 -17.34 45.64 -27.01
C LEU A 785 -17.59 47.10 -27.34
N ARG A 786 -18.65 47.49 -28.08
CA ARG A 786 -19.04 48.86 -28.40
C ARG A 786 -19.58 49.65 -27.20
N ARG A 787 -20.08 48.97 -26.18
CA ARG A 787 -20.61 49.62 -24.95
C ARG A 787 -19.57 49.70 -23.83
N VAL A 788 -18.56 48.82 -23.82
CA VAL A 788 -17.49 48.77 -22.83
C VAL A 788 -16.25 49.56 -23.29
N VAL A 789 -16.10 49.80 -24.62
CA VAL A 789 -15.08 50.65 -25.22
C VAL A 789 -15.76 51.94 -25.66
#